data_b407c1fb865b91c0319fb30cc37f8bb7
#
_entry.id   b407c1fb865b91c0319fb30cc37f8bb7
#
_cell.length_a   1.000
_cell.length_b   1.000
_cell.length_c   1.000
_cell.angle_alpha   90.00
_cell.angle_beta   90.00
_cell.angle_gamma   90.00
#
_symmetry.space_group_name_H-M   'P 1'
#
loop_
_entity.id
_entity.type
_entity.pdbx_description
1 polymer ?
#
loop_
_entity_poly.entity_id
_entity_poly.type
_entity_poly.pdbx_seq_one_letter_code
_entity_poly.pdbx_strand_id
1 'polypeptide(L)'
;MTLRSCLLAAIALGARCARADDPVEPPPGQATELPEVNVISTTPLEGLGLPLNQIPSAVQTADSEAMEKQATLDLANYLNANFSGVTASESAANPFQLDIYYHGFTASALLGTPEGLSVYVDGVRVNEAFGDTVNWDLIPQAAISKVTLMSGSNPVFGLNTLGGALMVRTKDGHDDPGSELEASGGSFGRRSVEGSTGGTSGNFDYFFAGTYFDEDGWRQFSPSTVKQAFGKIGWQTDKTDIDLGYTFADTNLFGNGAAPESMLAYRRDASYTPDFTDNRLNALNLTATQYFSDTLVLSGNAFYRHLRTNAGNGNVNDSYLTDEYEGVPIDCTVPPSDRAALTYCSPGQDANSSLLQTTRGFGIQLSDSSDLFGWTNQGIIGAEYSDSDDTFGQSYQYGDLAPDRSLVYLPSPFNNQKVISVSGTNKIAGVYLTDTISPSALVHLTLSLRYNRNTETLGGYSIDSDVADDDFDEPTDLAGHHTFTRLNPAIGLTLTPSKNVTFYASYNEASRAPTVIELGCADPEAPCGLPNDFASDPPLKQVVARTGEIGARGDVSGEQQLVWSADAFRTVNSDDLEFVAASTNAGFFSNVGDTRRQGIDLAVGGKEGAFNWRVAYSFVDATYQSSFEVNAEANSTADAEGNITVHAGDRIPLIPRHTGRIIVDYDVTPRWNVGAQMLASSGSYLHGNENNANRAGETNAQGTTPLGTGRLPGYAVFNLQTTFHATRHLDLFARIANVFDREYATAGFLTTNAFNPDGSFKPDPDDWTHENAISPAAPRAIWGGVRLRFD
;
A
#
# COMPACT_ATOMS: atom_id res chain seq x y z
N MET A 1 6.44 -39.94 -7.31
CA MET A 1 5.13 -40.34 -7.84
C MET A 1 4.34 -39.04 -7.93
N THR A 2 4.19 -38.60 -9.11
CA THR A 2 4.05 -37.21 -9.53
C THR A 2 2.58 -36.73 -9.55
N LEU A 3 2.34 -35.52 -9.18
CA LEU A 3 1.07 -34.75 -9.16
C LEU A 3 0.23 -34.79 -10.45
N ARG A 4 0.66 -35.50 -11.46
CA ARG A 4 -0.06 -35.65 -12.76
C ARG A 4 -1.29 -36.55 -12.72
N SER A 5 -1.51 -37.30 -11.67
CA SER A 5 -2.59 -38.32 -11.61
C SER A 5 -3.86 -37.85 -10.90
N CYS A 6 -3.87 -36.70 -10.23
CA CYS A 6 -5.06 -36.19 -9.52
C CYS A 6 -5.93 -35.25 -10.36
N LEU A 7 -5.37 -34.62 -11.41
CA LEU A 7 -6.14 -33.65 -12.23
C LEU A 7 -7.09 -34.30 -13.26
N LEU A 8 -6.88 -35.57 -13.59
CA LEU A 8 -7.70 -36.32 -14.55
C LEU A 8 -8.91 -37.05 -13.93
N ALA A 9 -8.98 -37.13 -12.61
CA ALA A 9 -10.09 -37.80 -11.91
C ALA A 9 -11.30 -36.88 -11.63
N ALA A 10 -11.12 -35.57 -11.63
CA ALA A 10 -12.21 -34.60 -11.39
C ALA A 10 -13.07 -34.30 -12.63
N ILE A 11 -12.57 -34.60 -13.84
CA ILE A 11 -13.28 -34.29 -15.10
C ILE A 11 -14.24 -35.41 -15.52
N ALA A 12 -14.20 -36.58 -14.91
CA ALA A 12 -14.96 -37.76 -15.36
C ALA A 12 -16.31 -37.97 -14.65
N LEU A 13 -16.74 -37.17 -13.73
CA LEU A 13 -17.98 -37.40 -12.92
C LEU A 13 -19.15 -36.43 -13.19
N GLY A 14 -19.07 -35.52 -14.15
CA GLY A 14 -20.08 -34.48 -14.40
C GLY A 14 -20.90 -34.57 -15.70
N ALA A 15 -20.76 -35.61 -16.51
CA ALA A 15 -21.52 -35.69 -17.75
C ALA A 15 -22.82 -36.50 -17.58
N ARG A 16 -23.84 -35.92 -16.95
CA ARG A 16 -25.23 -36.29 -17.17
C ARG A 16 -25.91 -35.15 -17.95
N CYS A 17 -26.25 -35.46 -19.19
CA CYS A 17 -27.04 -34.58 -20.05
C CYS A 17 -28.35 -34.18 -19.36
N ALA A 18 -28.47 -32.94 -18.96
CA ALA A 18 -29.78 -32.33 -18.65
C ALA A 18 -30.35 -31.74 -19.93
N ARG A 19 -31.59 -32.11 -20.22
CA ARG A 19 -32.39 -31.57 -21.29
C ARG A 19 -32.64 -30.08 -21.07
N ALA A 20 -32.60 -29.32 -22.14
CA ALA A 20 -33.02 -27.93 -22.17
C ALA A 20 -34.52 -27.81 -21.78
N ASP A 21 -34.82 -27.15 -20.71
CA ASP A 21 -36.17 -26.67 -20.39
C ASP A 21 -36.29 -25.21 -20.83
N ASP A 22 -37.48 -24.87 -21.36
CA ASP A 22 -37.82 -23.57 -21.89
C ASP A 22 -37.79 -22.46 -20.80
N PRO A 23 -37.62 -21.18 -21.15
CA PRO A 23 -37.53 -20.09 -20.20
C PRO A 23 -38.86 -19.91 -19.46
N VAL A 24 -38.84 -20.06 -18.15
CA VAL A 24 -39.98 -19.71 -17.27
C VAL A 24 -40.04 -18.20 -17.17
N GLU A 25 -41.15 -17.57 -17.62
CA GLU A 25 -41.44 -16.17 -17.35
C GLU A 25 -41.54 -15.92 -15.83
N PRO A 26 -40.95 -14.83 -15.30
CA PRO A 26 -41.14 -14.47 -13.90
C PRO A 26 -42.58 -14.04 -13.62
N PRO A 27 -43.14 -14.36 -12.45
CA PRO A 27 -44.49 -13.96 -12.08
C PRO A 27 -44.59 -12.45 -11.92
N PRO A 28 -45.72 -11.81 -12.31
CA PRO A 28 -45.89 -10.38 -12.17
C PRO A 28 -46.23 -10.05 -10.70
N GLY A 29 -45.22 -9.56 -10.00
CA GLY A 29 -45.36 -8.95 -8.68
C GLY A 29 -44.19 -8.00 -8.55
N GLN A 30 -44.40 -6.74 -8.98
CA GLN A 30 -43.46 -5.65 -8.70
C GLN A 30 -43.38 -5.45 -7.19
N ALA A 31 -42.39 -6.08 -6.55
CA ALA A 31 -41.82 -5.52 -5.35
C ALA A 31 -41.20 -4.18 -5.78
N THR A 32 -41.71 -3.09 -5.21
CA THR A 32 -41.07 -1.79 -5.34
C THR A 32 -39.74 -1.94 -4.62
N GLU A 33 -38.69 -2.15 -5.36
CA GLU A 33 -37.33 -2.06 -4.80
C GLU A 33 -37.18 -0.66 -4.21
N LEU A 34 -37.09 -0.60 -2.90
CA LEU A 34 -36.73 0.64 -2.22
C LEU A 34 -35.32 1.00 -2.75
N PRO A 35 -35.03 2.27 -3.04
CA PRO A 35 -33.71 2.67 -3.46
C PRO A 35 -32.71 2.22 -2.39
N GLU A 36 -31.68 1.50 -2.81
CA GLU A 36 -30.60 1.03 -1.94
C GLU A 36 -29.97 2.22 -1.21
N VAL A 37 -30.16 2.30 0.09
CA VAL A 37 -29.55 3.35 0.92
C VAL A 37 -28.13 2.89 1.18
N ASN A 38 -27.17 3.48 0.49
CA ASN A 38 -25.75 3.18 0.68
C ASN A 38 -25.31 3.70 2.06
N VAL A 39 -25.29 2.81 3.04
CA VAL A 39 -24.86 3.08 4.42
C VAL A 39 -23.37 2.82 4.52
N ILE A 40 -22.64 3.79 5.06
CA ILE A 40 -21.18 3.76 5.20
C ILE A 40 -20.84 3.74 6.68
N SER A 41 -19.97 2.81 7.09
CA SER A 41 -19.36 2.85 8.42
C SER A 41 -18.42 4.06 8.53
N THR A 42 -18.58 4.84 9.58
CA THR A 42 -17.76 6.04 9.87
C THR A 42 -16.71 5.78 10.94
N THR A 43 -16.57 4.52 11.36
CA THR A 43 -15.61 4.03 12.36
C THR A 43 -15.00 2.72 11.87
N PRO A 44 -13.83 2.29 12.40
CA PRO A 44 -13.22 1.01 12.03
C PRO A 44 -14.14 -0.20 12.28
N LEU A 45 -14.87 -0.19 13.42
CA LEU A 45 -15.82 -1.24 13.77
C LEU A 45 -17.16 -0.99 13.04
N GLU A 46 -17.77 -2.04 12.55
CA GLU A 46 -19.10 -1.95 11.98
C GLU A 46 -20.14 -1.59 13.05
N GLY A 47 -21.09 -0.77 12.69
CA GLY A 47 -22.18 -0.30 13.53
C GLY A 47 -23.39 0.11 12.68
N LEU A 48 -24.19 1.04 13.18
CA LEU A 48 -25.39 1.51 12.46
C LEU A 48 -25.06 2.23 11.13
N GLY A 49 -23.82 2.73 10.96
CA GLY A 49 -23.38 3.48 9.78
C GLY A 49 -24.22 4.74 9.51
N LEU A 50 -23.78 5.56 8.58
CA LEU A 50 -24.49 6.76 8.13
C LEU A 50 -24.83 6.66 6.64
N PRO A 51 -25.99 7.19 6.21
CA PRO A 51 -26.23 7.41 4.79
C PRO A 51 -25.17 8.32 4.19
N LEU A 52 -24.73 8.03 2.97
CA LEU A 52 -23.64 8.76 2.31
C LEU A 52 -23.90 10.29 2.29
N ASN A 53 -25.15 10.73 2.16
CA ASN A 53 -25.51 12.16 2.17
C ASN A 53 -25.39 12.86 3.53
N GLN A 54 -25.01 12.15 4.60
CA GLN A 54 -24.76 12.71 5.93
C GLN A 54 -23.25 12.73 6.28
N ILE A 55 -22.39 12.17 5.42
CA ILE A 55 -20.96 12.07 5.67
C ILE A 55 -20.23 13.31 5.13
N PRO A 56 -19.52 14.08 5.98
CA PRO A 56 -18.89 15.34 5.57
C PRO A 56 -17.46 15.14 5.00
N SER A 57 -17.25 14.12 4.16
CA SER A 57 -15.97 13.85 3.48
C SER A 57 -16.20 13.16 2.13
N ALA A 58 -15.21 13.16 1.25
CA ALA A 58 -15.23 12.33 0.05
C ALA A 58 -15.16 10.85 0.42
N VAL A 59 -16.01 10.03 -0.20
CA VAL A 59 -16.07 8.59 0.02
C VAL A 59 -16.14 7.89 -1.33
N GLN A 60 -15.30 6.88 -1.52
CA GLN A 60 -15.30 6.01 -2.69
C GLN A 60 -15.50 4.57 -2.24
N THR A 61 -16.37 3.82 -2.91
CA THR A 61 -16.67 2.43 -2.58
C THR A 61 -16.57 1.54 -3.81
N ALA A 62 -16.24 0.27 -3.59
CA ALA A 62 -16.32 -0.79 -4.57
C ALA A 62 -16.75 -2.09 -3.89
N ASP A 63 -17.57 -2.87 -4.57
CA ASP A 63 -17.97 -4.22 -4.16
C ASP A 63 -17.16 -5.30 -4.89
N SER A 64 -17.37 -6.56 -4.49
CA SER A 64 -16.71 -7.71 -5.10
C SER A 64 -17.01 -7.83 -6.60
N GLU A 65 -18.25 -7.56 -7.04
CA GLU A 65 -18.65 -7.66 -8.45
C GLU A 65 -17.86 -6.66 -9.33
N ALA A 66 -17.68 -5.43 -8.88
CA ALA A 66 -16.90 -4.43 -9.58
C ALA A 66 -15.40 -4.83 -9.67
N MET A 67 -14.85 -5.46 -8.63
CA MET A 67 -13.48 -5.97 -8.63
C MET A 67 -13.31 -7.17 -9.57
N GLU A 68 -14.22 -8.11 -9.54
CA GLU A 68 -14.22 -9.30 -10.41
C GLU A 68 -14.30 -8.95 -11.91
N LYS A 69 -15.10 -7.95 -12.28
CA LYS A 69 -15.21 -7.46 -13.67
C LYS A 69 -13.89 -6.92 -14.20
N GLN A 70 -13.07 -6.34 -13.35
CA GLN A 70 -11.79 -5.75 -13.74
C GLN A 70 -10.67 -6.79 -13.87
N ALA A 71 -10.81 -7.98 -13.27
CA ALA A 71 -9.80 -9.04 -13.23
C ALA A 71 -8.40 -8.49 -12.87
N THR A 72 -8.33 -7.62 -11.84
CA THR A 72 -7.07 -7.07 -11.33
C THR A 72 -6.34 -8.10 -10.48
N LEU A 73 -5.05 -7.95 -10.34
CA LEU A 73 -4.20 -8.92 -9.65
C LEU A 73 -4.48 -8.98 -8.15
N ASP A 74 -4.60 -7.80 -7.52
CA ASP A 74 -4.85 -7.62 -6.10
C ASP A 74 -5.62 -6.31 -5.83
N LEU A 75 -5.86 -6.02 -4.55
CA LEU A 75 -6.55 -4.82 -4.09
C LEU A 75 -5.80 -3.54 -4.47
N ALA A 76 -4.47 -3.48 -4.33
CA ALA A 76 -3.68 -2.29 -4.64
C ALA A 76 -3.78 -1.92 -6.13
N ASN A 77 -3.69 -2.93 -7.01
CA ASN A 77 -3.90 -2.76 -8.45
C ASN A 77 -5.31 -2.25 -8.77
N TYR A 78 -6.33 -2.75 -8.05
CA TYR A 78 -7.71 -2.29 -8.23
C TYR A 78 -7.87 -0.81 -7.81
N LEU A 79 -7.34 -0.42 -6.65
CA LEU A 79 -7.40 0.95 -6.14
C LEU A 79 -6.75 1.93 -7.13
N ASN A 80 -5.52 1.64 -7.59
CA ASN A 80 -4.83 2.46 -8.58
C ASN A 80 -5.63 2.61 -9.88
N ALA A 81 -6.26 1.54 -10.33
CA ALA A 81 -7.01 1.53 -11.58
C ALA A 81 -8.33 2.32 -11.51
N ASN A 82 -9.01 2.34 -10.35
CA ASN A 82 -10.41 2.73 -10.26
C ASN A 82 -10.69 3.92 -9.34
N PHE A 83 -9.89 4.15 -8.28
CA PHE A 83 -10.21 5.19 -7.30
C PHE A 83 -9.58 6.54 -7.67
N SER A 84 -10.37 7.61 -7.63
CA SER A 84 -9.93 8.99 -7.86
C SER A 84 -8.93 9.41 -6.77
N GLY A 85 -7.89 10.20 -7.12
CA GLY A 85 -6.86 10.62 -6.17
C GLY A 85 -5.85 9.56 -5.78
N VAL A 86 -6.08 8.28 -6.12
CA VAL A 86 -5.15 7.18 -5.85
C VAL A 86 -4.13 7.07 -6.99
N THR A 87 -2.87 6.91 -6.67
CA THR A 87 -1.81 6.54 -7.62
C THR A 87 -0.98 5.40 -7.03
N ALA A 88 -0.26 4.69 -7.87
CA ALA A 88 0.65 3.63 -7.41
C ALA A 88 2.05 3.84 -7.97
N SER A 89 3.04 3.44 -7.19
CA SER A 89 4.44 3.35 -7.56
C SER A 89 4.92 1.91 -7.42
N GLU A 90 5.75 1.47 -8.35
CA GLU A 90 6.34 0.13 -8.35
C GLU A 90 7.79 0.17 -7.82
N SER A 91 8.01 0.78 -6.62
CA SER A 91 9.37 0.98 -6.07
C SER A 91 10.11 -0.34 -5.88
N ALA A 92 9.43 -1.37 -5.35
CA ALA A 92 9.98 -2.71 -5.24
C ALA A 92 10.02 -3.49 -6.56
N ALA A 93 9.44 -2.93 -7.64
CA ALA A 93 9.28 -3.58 -8.95
C ALA A 93 8.62 -5.00 -8.87
N ASN A 94 7.75 -5.19 -7.90
CA ASN A 94 6.91 -6.38 -7.76
C ASN A 94 5.43 -5.98 -7.76
N PRO A 95 4.56 -6.65 -8.56
CA PRO A 95 3.17 -6.25 -8.73
C PRO A 95 2.31 -6.40 -7.45
N PHE A 96 2.76 -7.14 -6.43
CA PHE A 96 2.10 -7.29 -5.13
C PHE A 96 2.63 -6.34 -4.05
N GLN A 97 3.70 -5.58 -4.34
CA GLN A 97 4.34 -4.66 -3.40
C GLN A 97 4.28 -3.22 -3.93
N LEU A 98 3.07 -2.77 -4.29
CA LEU A 98 2.85 -1.40 -4.75
C LEU A 98 2.84 -0.43 -3.56
N ASP A 99 3.48 0.72 -3.74
CA ASP A 99 3.22 1.88 -2.88
C ASP A 99 1.95 2.57 -3.38
N ILE A 100 0.94 2.61 -2.55
CA ILE A 100 -0.31 3.31 -2.85
C ILE A 100 -0.25 4.71 -2.26
N TYR A 101 -0.48 5.70 -3.10
CA TYR A 101 -0.61 7.10 -2.71
C TYR A 101 -2.05 7.54 -2.83
N TYR A 102 -2.56 8.17 -1.79
CA TYR A 102 -3.83 8.90 -1.85
C TYR A 102 -3.60 10.33 -1.39
N HIS A 103 -3.86 11.30 -2.27
CA HIS A 103 -3.56 12.73 -2.05
C HIS A 103 -2.09 13.01 -1.68
N GLY A 104 -1.17 12.12 -2.06
CA GLY A 104 0.25 12.20 -1.72
C GLY A 104 0.61 11.66 -0.33
N PHE A 105 -0.30 10.95 0.33
CA PHE A 105 -0.03 10.13 1.53
C PHE A 105 0.11 8.68 1.14
N THR A 106 1.00 7.96 1.79
CA THR A 106 1.47 6.63 1.36
C THR A 106 0.86 5.51 2.20
N ALA A 107 0.66 4.36 1.57
CA ALA A 107 0.55 3.04 2.18
C ALA A 107 1.44 2.08 1.39
N SER A 108 2.57 1.68 1.97
CA SER A 108 3.65 0.91 1.32
C SER A 108 3.96 -0.37 2.08
N ALA A 109 4.45 -1.38 1.35
CA ALA A 109 5.02 -2.60 1.94
C ALA A 109 6.49 -2.43 2.34
N LEU A 110 7.15 -1.33 1.92
CA LEU A 110 8.57 -1.10 2.15
C LEU A 110 8.80 -0.46 3.51
N LEU A 111 9.66 -1.10 4.32
CA LEU A 111 10.15 -0.50 5.57
C LEU A 111 10.91 0.80 5.27
N GLY A 112 10.73 1.80 6.12
CA GLY A 112 11.40 3.08 5.97
C GLY A 112 10.63 4.10 5.10
N THR A 113 9.49 3.74 4.55
CA THR A 113 8.60 4.70 3.86
C THR A 113 7.69 5.37 4.88
N PRO A 114 7.67 6.72 5.00
CA PRO A 114 6.75 7.42 5.89
C PRO A 114 5.29 7.21 5.48
N GLU A 115 4.53 6.55 6.34
CA GLU A 115 3.15 6.15 6.07
C GLU A 115 2.14 7.21 6.49
N GLY A 116 0.99 7.30 5.81
CA GLY A 116 -0.05 8.29 6.11
C GLY A 116 -1.47 7.84 5.82
N LEU A 117 -1.65 6.57 5.42
CA LEU A 117 -2.95 5.94 5.19
C LEU A 117 -3.15 4.79 6.17
N SER A 118 -4.30 4.73 6.81
CA SER A 118 -4.69 3.60 7.64
C SER A 118 -5.52 2.60 6.86
N VAL A 119 -5.17 1.32 6.96
CA VAL A 119 -5.89 0.22 6.29
C VAL A 119 -6.49 -0.72 7.32
N TYR A 120 -7.77 -1.03 7.17
CA TYR A 120 -8.53 -1.90 8.07
C TYR A 120 -9.14 -3.06 7.30
N VAL A 121 -9.10 -4.26 7.90
CA VAL A 121 -9.82 -5.45 7.43
C VAL A 121 -10.73 -5.93 8.56
N ASP A 122 -12.04 -5.92 8.35
CA ASP A 122 -13.07 -6.25 9.35
C ASP A 122 -12.80 -5.58 10.71
N GLY A 123 -12.50 -4.28 10.71
CA GLY A 123 -12.24 -3.46 11.89
C GLY A 123 -10.87 -3.63 12.54
N VAL A 124 -10.00 -4.50 12.02
CA VAL A 124 -8.62 -4.66 12.47
C VAL A 124 -7.69 -3.84 11.59
N ARG A 125 -6.88 -2.97 12.21
CA ARG A 125 -5.82 -2.26 11.50
C ARG A 125 -4.75 -3.25 11.03
N VAL A 126 -4.43 -3.22 9.74
CA VAL A 126 -3.46 -4.14 9.11
C VAL A 126 -2.13 -3.49 8.76
N ASN A 127 -1.96 -2.19 9.05
CA ASN A 127 -0.64 -1.59 9.06
C ASN A 127 0.19 -2.25 10.17
N GLU A 128 1.39 -2.72 9.84
CA GLU A 128 2.24 -3.49 10.74
C GLU A 128 2.96 -2.58 11.75
N ALA A 129 3.02 -2.98 13.02
CA ALA A 129 3.41 -2.08 14.11
C ALA A 129 4.87 -1.58 14.05
N PHE A 130 5.79 -2.39 13.53
CA PHE A 130 7.24 -2.07 13.51
C PHE A 130 7.57 -0.88 12.61
N GLY A 131 6.97 -0.78 11.43
CA GLY A 131 7.24 0.28 10.45
C GLY A 131 5.99 0.90 9.83
N ASP A 132 4.81 0.60 10.35
CA ASP A 132 3.49 1.01 9.85
C ASP A 132 3.16 0.55 8.41
N THR A 133 3.93 -0.39 7.88
CA THR A 133 3.83 -0.89 6.50
C THR A 133 2.52 -1.61 6.21
N VAL A 134 2.09 -1.58 4.94
CA VAL A 134 0.90 -2.28 4.45
C VAL A 134 1.31 -3.32 3.41
N ASN A 135 1.27 -4.60 3.78
CA ASN A 135 1.57 -5.72 2.90
C ASN A 135 0.30 -6.14 2.15
N TRP A 136 0.14 -5.68 0.90
CA TRP A 136 -1.05 -5.94 0.07
C TRP A 136 -1.22 -7.41 -0.28
N ASP A 137 -0.12 -8.13 -0.43
CA ASP A 137 -0.03 -9.58 -0.66
C ASP A 137 -0.61 -10.43 0.48
N LEU A 138 -0.84 -9.83 1.66
CA LEU A 138 -1.43 -10.50 2.82
C LEU A 138 -2.95 -10.34 2.92
N ILE A 139 -3.58 -9.58 2.01
CA ILE A 139 -5.03 -9.36 1.97
C ILE A 139 -5.63 -10.24 0.86
N PRO A 140 -6.34 -11.34 1.17
CA PRO A 140 -6.90 -12.23 0.17
C PRO A 140 -8.01 -11.56 -0.64
N GLN A 141 -7.77 -11.24 -1.91
CA GLN A 141 -8.75 -10.55 -2.77
C GLN A 141 -10.05 -11.37 -2.93
N ALA A 142 -9.95 -12.69 -3.02
CA ALA A 142 -11.09 -13.61 -3.11
C ALA A 142 -12.07 -13.47 -1.94
N ALA A 143 -11.59 -13.03 -0.79
CA ALA A 143 -12.38 -12.85 0.41
C ALA A 143 -12.97 -11.44 0.57
N ILE A 144 -12.72 -10.49 -0.35
CA ILE A 144 -13.20 -9.11 -0.22
C ILE A 144 -14.64 -9.01 -0.71
N SER A 145 -15.55 -8.53 0.14
CA SER A 145 -16.92 -8.17 -0.20
C SER A 145 -17.05 -6.70 -0.62
N LYS A 146 -16.45 -5.79 0.16
CA LYS A 146 -16.54 -4.34 -0.07
C LYS A 146 -15.28 -3.61 0.36
N VAL A 147 -14.93 -2.58 -0.40
CA VAL A 147 -13.85 -1.64 -0.07
C VAL A 147 -14.42 -0.23 0.02
N THR A 148 -14.03 0.51 1.05
CA THR A 148 -14.41 1.90 1.24
C THR A 148 -13.17 2.74 1.54
N LEU A 149 -12.90 3.75 0.72
CA LEU A 149 -11.87 4.77 0.96
C LEU A 149 -12.55 6.06 1.41
N MET A 150 -12.19 6.53 2.59
CA MET A 150 -12.66 7.79 3.16
C MET A 150 -11.52 8.80 3.19
N SER A 151 -11.75 9.98 2.64
CA SER A 151 -10.78 11.08 2.57
C SER A 151 -10.59 11.79 3.90
N GLY A 152 -9.42 12.42 4.05
CA GLY A 152 -9.10 13.39 5.10
C GLY A 152 -8.53 12.77 6.38
N SER A 153 -8.00 13.64 7.22
CA SER A 153 -7.37 13.29 8.51
C SER A 153 -8.43 12.98 9.57
N ASN A 154 -9.29 11.98 9.33
CA ASN A 154 -10.39 11.64 10.22
C ASN A 154 -9.86 10.94 11.50
N PRO A 155 -9.91 11.61 12.68
CA PRO A 155 -9.31 11.07 13.89
C PRO A 155 -9.97 9.80 14.40
N VAL A 156 -11.24 9.55 14.07
CA VAL A 156 -11.98 8.38 14.55
C VAL A 156 -11.32 7.07 14.13
N PHE A 157 -10.62 7.06 12.99
CA PHE A 157 -9.86 5.90 12.50
C PHE A 157 -8.50 5.68 13.19
N GLY A 158 -8.10 6.54 14.12
CA GLY A 158 -6.91 6.32 14.94
C GLY A 158 -5.63 6.95 14.40
N LEU A 159 -4.50 6.41 14.87
CA LEU A 159 -3.18 6.90 14.49
C LEU A 159 -2.89 6.67 13.00
N ASN A 160 -2.06 7.57 12.43
CA ASN A 160 -1.58 7.52 11.05
C ASN A 160 -2.67 7.65 9.97
N THR A 161 -3.86 8.13 10.32
CA THR A 161 -4.90 8.48 9.35
C THR A 161 -4.70 9.94 8.90
N LEU A 162 -3.55 10.24 8.26
CA LEU A 162 -3.22 11.62 7.86
C LEU A 162 -3.91 12.02 6.56
N GLY A 163 -3.96 11.12 5.57
CA GLY A 163 -4.56 11.34 4.25
C GLY A 163 -5.91 10.69 4.05
N GLY A 164 -6.18 9.59 4.76
CA GLY A 164 -7.43 8.85 4.63
C GLY A 164 -7.38 7.47 5.28
N ALA A 165 -8.55 6.81 5.30
CA ALA A 165 -8.71 5.46 5.79
C ALA A 165 -9.31 4.56 4.70
N LEU A 166 -8.71 3.38 4.51
CA LEU A 166 -9.21 2.32 3.65
C LEU A 166 -9.80 1.22 4.53
N MET A 167 -11.07 0.94 4.35
CA MET A 167 -11.79 -0.12 5.05
C MET A 167 -12.11 -1.24 4.07
N VAL A 168 -11.73 -2.46 4.42
CA VAL A 168 -12.01 -3.69 3.67
C VAL A 168 -12.95 -4.53 4.52
N ARG A 169 -14.11 -4.88 3.99
CA ARG A 169 -15.02 -5.87 4.54
C ARG A 169 -14.81 -7.19 3.81
N THR A 170 -14.71 -8.28 4.55
CA THR A 170 -14.61 -9.62 3.95
C THR A 170 -15.99 -10.23 3.74
N LYS A 171 -16.06 -11.17 2.80
CA LYS A 171 -17.24 -11.99 2.49
C LYS A 171 -17.63 -12.86 3.69
N ASP A 172 -18.92 -13.17 3.79
CA ASP A 172 -19.49 -14.11 4.75
C ASP A 172 -20.49 -15.06 4.04
N GLY A 173 -20.96 -16.08 4.73
CA GLY A 173 -21.82 -17.07 4.12
C GLY A 173 -23.28 -16.64 3.97
N HIS A 174 -23.65 -15.54 4.59
CA HIS A 174 -25.00 -14.99 4.53
C HIS A 174 -25.20 -14.11 3.30
N ASP A 175 -24.27 -13.18 3.10
CA ASP A 175 -24.30 -12.20 2.01
C ASP A 175 -23.68 -12.76 0.71
N ASP A 176 -22.73 -13.72 0.81
CA ASP A 176 -21.99 -14.28 -0.33
C ASP A 176 -22.17 -15.82 -0.43
N PRO A 177 -23.40 -16.35 -0.55
CA PRO A 177 -23.64 -17.78 -0.67
C PRO A 177 -23.24 -18.33 -2.05
N GLY A 178 -22.95 -19.63 -2.11
CA GLY A 178 -22.59 -20.31 -3.34
C GLY A 178 -21.11 -20.68 -3.39
N SER A 179 -20.67 -21.22 -4.52
CA SER A 179 -19.28 -21.63 -4.73
C SER A 179 -18.74 -21.13 -6.05
N GLU A 180 -17.50 -20.67 -6.06
CA GLU A 180 -16.83 -20.21 -7.26
C GLU A 180 -15.46 -20.89 -7.40
N LEU A 181 -15.07 -21.21 -8.62
CA LEU A 181 -13.74 -21.67 -8.97
C LEU A 181 -13.27 -20.92 -10.21
N GLU A 182 -12.16 -20.22 -10.09
CA GLU A 182 -11.50 -19.53 -11.18
C GLU A 182 -10.14 -20.15 -11.48
N ALA A 183 -9.79 -20.26 -12.77
CA ALA A 183 -8.45 -20.60 -13.20
C ALA A 183 -8.05 -19.68 -14.36
N SER A 184 -6.88 -19.08 -14.26
CA SER A 184 -6.37 -18.15 -15.27
C SER A 184 -4.88 -18.37 -15.57
N GLY A 185 -4.43 -17.86 -16.72
CA GLY A 185 -3.03 -17.90 -17.10
C GLY A 185 -2.74 -16.94 -18.25
N GLY A 186 -1.46 -16.68 -18.51
CA GLY A 186 -1.10 -15.73 -19.54
C GLY A 186 0.38 -15.39 -19.64
N SER A 187 0.66 -14.15 -20.03
CA SER A 187 2.01 -13.61 -20.18
C SER A 187 2.86 -13.83 -18.93
N PHE A 188 4.17 -13.90 -19.10
CA PHE A 188 5.19 -14.03 -18.06
C PHE A 188 5.09 -15.32 -17.23
N GLY A 189 4.54 -16.39 -17.84
CA GLY A 189 4.36 -17.67 -17.13
C GLY A 189 3.22 -17.66 -16.10
N ARG A 190 2.43 -16.59 -16.00
CA ARG A 190 1.36 -16.41 -15.00
C ARG A 190 0.37 -17.57 -14.99
N ARG A 191 0.09 -18.06 -13.78
CA ARG A 191 -0.91 -19.09 -13.49
C ARG A 191 -1.59 -18.72 -12.17
N SER A 192 -2.91 -18.73 -12.15
CA SER A 192 -3.68 -18.50 -10.92
C SER A 192 -4.82 -19.51 -10.83
N VAL A 193 -5.07 -19.98 -9.63
CA VAL A 193 -6.26 -20.73 -9.28
C VAL A 193 -6.83 -20.13 -8.01
N GLU A 194 -8.10 -19.76 -8.06
CA GLU A 194 -8.84 -19.20 -6.94
C GLU A 194 -10.14 -19.96 -6.74
N GLY A 195 -10.51 -20.20 -5.50
CA GLY A 195 -11.77 -20.85 -5.20
C GLY A 195 -12.39 -20.30 -3.93
N SER A 196 -13.72 -20.22 -3.90
CA SER A 196 -14.47 -19.81 -2.72
C SER A 196 -15.75 -20.63 -2.57
N THR A 197 -16.26 -20.71 -1.34
CA THR A 197 -17.55 -21.31 -1.03
C THR A 197 -18.13 -20.68 0.22
N GLY A 198 -19.42 -20.33 0.17
CA GLY A 198 -20.17 -19.76 1.28
C GLY A 198 -21.56 -20.36 1.38
N GLY A 199 -22.17 -20.26 2.55
CA GLY A 199 -23.54 -20.70 2.76
C GLY A 199 -23.98 -20.65 4.21
N THR A 200 -25.28 -20.90 4.41
CA THR A 200 -25.94 -20.81 5.72
C THR A 200 -26.56 -22.12 6.14
N SER A 201 -26.63 -22.38 7.44
CA SER A 201 -27.33 -23.49 8.02
C SER A 201 -27.99 -23.08 9.35
N GLY A 202 -29.28 -22.75 9.31
CA GLY A 202 -29.98 -22.14 10.44
C GLY A 202 -29.40 -20.78 10.78
N ASN A 203 -28.90 -20.63 12.00
CA ASN A 203 -28.25 -19.38 12.46
C ASN A 203 -26.74 -19.36 12.21
N PHE A 204 -26.18 -20.41 11.64
CA PHE A 204 -24.75 -20.47 11.30
C PHE A 204 -24.55 -20.20 9.83
N ASP A 205 -23.47 -19.48 9.54
CA ASP A 205 -22.98 -19.29 8.20
C ASP A 205 -21.48 -19.61 8.15
N TYR A 206 -20.98 -19.76 6.93
CA TYR A 206 -19.57 -19.99 6.67
C TYR A 206 -19.17 -19.43 5.32
N PHE A 207 -17.94 -18.95 5.23
CA PHE A 207 -17.28 -18.60 3.97
C PHE A 207 -15.84 -19.05 4.00
N PHE A 208 -15.37 -19.68 2.92
CA PHE A 208 -13.97 -20.07 2.74
C PHE A 208 -13.51 -19.63 1.36
N ALA A 209 -12.27 -19.12 1.28
CA ALA A 209 -11.61 -18.79 0.03
C ALA A 209 -10.14 -19.20 0.06
N GLY A 210 -9.59 -19.49 -1.12
CA GLY A 210 -8.17 -19.80 -1.27
C GLY A 210 -7.65 -19.38 -2.64
N THR A 211 -6.42 -18.86 -2.68
CA THR A 211 -5.74 -18.41 -3.89
C THR A 211 -4.36 -19.05 -3.97
N TYR A 212 -4.02 -19.55 -5.14
CA TYR A 212 -2.67 -19.93 -5.53
C TYR A 212 -2.31 -19.15 -6.80
N PHE A 213 -1.26 -18.36 -6.72
CA PHE A 213 -0.71 -17.59 -7.84
C PHE A 213 0.77 -17.91 -8.00
N ASP A 214 1.22 -18.01 -9.25
CA ASP A 214 2.61 -18.25 -9.63
C ASP A 214 2.91 -17.53 -10.95
N GLU A 215 4.03 -16.82 -11.02
CA GLU A 215 4.47 -16.08 -12.19
C GLU A 215 6.01 -16.08 -12.26
N ASP A 216 6.56 -16.27 -13.47
CA ASP A 216 8.01 -16.14 -13.70
C ASP A 216 8.47 -14.66 -13.67
N GLY A 217 7.51 -13.73 -13.86
CA GLY A 217 7.77 -12.29 -13.96
C GLY A 217 8.28 -11.87 -15.35
N TRP A 218 8.27 -10.56 -15.62
CA TRP A 218 8.67 -10.03 -16.92
C TRP A 218 10.11 -9.49 -16.96
N ARG A 219 10.69 -9.21 -15.79
CA ARG A 219 12.10 -8.79 -15.62
C ARG A 219 12.98 -9.98 -15.25
N GLN A 220 14.29 -9.78 -15.35
CA GLN A 220 15.24 -10.72 -14.75
C GLN A 220 15.00 -10.78 -13.24
N PHE A 221 15.06 -11.96 -12.64
CA PHE A 221 14.88 -12.19 -11.19
C PHE A 221 13.57 -11.60 -10.62
N SER A 222 12.44 -11.83 -11.29
CA SER A 222 11.15 -11.32 -10.80
C SER A 222 10.03 -12.37 -10.63
N PRO A 223 10.33 -13.64 -10.26
CA PRO A 223 9.27 -14.59 -9.99
C PRO A 223 8.47 -14.21 -8.74
N SER A 224 7.20 -14.63 -8.72
CA SER A 224 6.33 -14.40 -7.56
C SER A 224 5.46 -15.61 -7.32
N THR A 225 5.34 -16.04 -6.07
CA THR A 225 4.40 -17.08 -5.64
C THR A 225 3.58 -16.55 -4.48
N VAL A 226 2.24 -16.59 -4.60
CA VAL A 226 1.30 -16.17 -3.56
C VAL A 226 0.34 -17.31 -3.23
N LYS A 227 0.26 -17.66 -1.94
CA LYS A 227 -0.68 -18.64 -1.40
C LYS A 227 -1.45 -17.99 -0.29
N GLN A 228 -2.76 -17.93 -0.44
CA GLN A 228 -3.65 -17.33 0.56
C GLN A 228 -4.79 -18.27 0.87
N ALA A 229 -5.25 -18.25 2.10
CA ALA A 229 -6.45 -18.91 2.55
C ALA A 229 -7.19 -18.02 3.55
N PHE A 230 -8.49 -17.96 3.41
CA PHE A 230 -9.39 -17.26 4.30
C PHE A 230 -10.54 -18.18 4.70
N GLY A 231 -10.97 -18.07 5.96
CA GLY A 231 -12.16 -18.75 6.45
C GLY A 231 -12.88 -17.89 7.48
N LYS A 232 -14.19 -17.76 7.35
CA LYS A 232 -15.07 -17.07 8.31
C LYS A 232 -16.20 -18.01 8.68
N ILE A 233 -16.51 -18.12 9.97
CA ILE A 233 -17.65 -18.84 10.50
C ILE A 233 -18.45 -17.87 11.34
N GLY A 234 -19.72 -17.69 10.98
CA GLY A 234 -20.65 -16.77 11.60
C GLY A 234 -21.76 -17.47 12.39
N TRP A 235 -22.26 -16.78 13.38
CA TRP A 235 -23.47 -17.12 14.09
C TRP A 235 -24.34 -15.89 14.26
N GLN A 236 -25.48 -15.87 13.57
CA GLN A 236 -26.36 -14.71 13.48
C GLN A 236 -27.76 -15.04 13.97
N THR A 237 -28.33 -14.13 14.73
CA THR A 237 -29.73 -14.10 15.17
C THR A 237 -30.32 -12.70 14.91
N ASP A 238 -31.61 -12.51 15.19
CA ASP A 238 -32.25 -11.17 15.07
C ASP A 238 -31.56 -10.07 15.91
N LYS A 239 -30.72 -10.44 16.90
CA LYS A 239 -30.14 -9.50 17.86
C LYS A 239 -28.65 -9.62 18.05
N THR A 240 -28.04 -10.68 17.58
CA THR A 240 -26.64 -10.96 17.85
C THR A 240 -26.01 -11.50 16.57
N ASP A 241 -24.86 -10.96 16.24
CA ASP A 241 -24.02 -11.40 15.14
C ASP A 241 -22.59 -11.60 15.66
N ILE A 242 -21.99 -12.77 15.44
CA ILE A 242 -20.65 -13.13 15.90
C ILE A 242 -19.94 -13.88 14.78
N ASP A 243 -18.80 -13.34 14.35
CA ASP A 243 -17.94 -13.94 13.34
C ASP A 243 -16.56 -14.26 13.89
N LEU A 244 -16.04 -15.43 13.50
CA LEU A 244 -14.65 -15.81 13.70
C LEU A 244 -13.98 -15.98 12.34
N GLY A 245 -13.08 -15.08 12.01
CA GLY A 245 -12.27 -15.08 10.79
C GLY A 245 -10.86 -15.60 11.04
N TYR A 246 -10.31 -16.33 10.06
CA TYR A 246 -8.91 -16.75 10.01
C TYR A 246 -8.33 -16.44 8.64
N THR A 247 -7.17 -15.74 8.62
CA THR A 247 -6.41 -15.45 7.41
C THR A 247 -5.04 -16.09 7.49
N PHE A 248 -4.67 -16.81 6.43
CA PHE A 248 -3.33 -17.34 6.19
C PHE A 248 -2.81 -16.80 4.88
N ALA A 249 -1.54 -16.36 4.87
CA ALA A 249 -0.80 -16.06 3.65
C ALA A 249 0.64 -16.56 3.76
N ASP A 250 1.18 -17.04 2.64
CA ASP A 250 2.57 -17.50 2.48
C ASP A 250 3.00 -17.05 1.09
N THR A 251 3.84 -16.03 1.03
CA THR A 251 4.20 -15.33 -0.22
C THR A 251 5.71 -15.28 -0.36
N ASN A 252 6.18 -15.43 -1.60
CA ASN A 252 7.57 -15.29 -1.99
C ASN A 252 7.60 -14.37 -3.21
N LEU A 253 8.08 -13.16 -3.00
CA LEU A 253 8.02 -12.06 -3.95
C LEU A 253 9.43 -11.62 -4.30
N PHE A 254 9.81 -11.75 -5.56
CA PHE A 254 11.05 -11.18 -6.06
C PHE A 254 10.74 -9.84 -6.73
N GLY A 255 11.34 -8.79 -6.19
CA GLY A 255 11.47 -7.50 -6.82
C GLY A 255 12.89 -7.32 -7.35
N ASN A 256 13.14 -6.27 -8.05
CA ASN A 256 14.50 -5.92 -8.50
C ASN A 256 14.69 -4.42 -8.57
N GLY A 257 13.91 -3.72 -7.80
CA GLY A 257 14.01 -2.29 -7.60
C GLY A 257 14.15 -1.48 -8.89
N ALA A 258 14.68 -0.29 -8.76
CA ALA A 258 15.01 0.57 -9.87
C ALA A 258 16.31 0.10 -10.56
N ALA A 259 16.40 0.30 -11.87
CA ALA A 259 17.60 0.06 -12.64
C ALA A 259 18.01 1.31 -13.43
N PRO A 260 19.32 1.52 -13.67
CA PRO A 260 19.82 2.65 -14.44
C PRO A 260 19.17 2.76 -15.82
N GLU A 261 18.76 3.98 -16.21
CA GLU A 261 18.12 4.21 -17.52
C GLU A 261 19.00 3.74 -18.69
N SER A 262 20.32 3.86 -18.57
CA SER A 262 21.27 3.38 -19.59
C SER A 262 21.22 1.86 -19.78
N MET A 263 21.06 1.08 -18.71
CA MET A 263 20.89 -0.38 -18.77
C MET A 263 19.54 -0.75 -19.39
N LEU A 264 18.45 -0.05 -18.95
CA LEU A 264 17.10 -0.28 -19.48
C LEU A 264 16.96 0.08 -20.96
N ALA A 265 17.69 1.11 -21.42
CA ALA A 265 17.77 1.45 -22.84
C ALA A 265 18.48 0.38 -23.69
N TYR A 266 19.44 -0.33 -23.10
CA TYR A 266 20.10 -1.48 -23.76
C TYR A 266 19.24 -2.74 -23.72
N ARG A 267 18.61 -3.00 -22.55
CA ARG A 267 17.78 -4.17 -22.30
C ARG A 267 16.63 -3.85 -21.36
N ARG A 268 15.42 -3.75 -21.86
CA ARG A 268 14.21 -3.32 -21.14
C ARG A 268 13.92 -4.15 -19.87
N ASP A 269 14.21 -5.44 -19.86
CA ASP A 269 13.98 -6.38 -18.77
C ASP A 269 15.17 -6.50 -17.79
N ALA A 270 16.19 -5.64 -17.92
CA ALA A 270 17.31 -5.64 -17.00
C ALA A 270 16.89 -5.34 -15.57
N SER A 271 17.47 -6.03 -14.61
CA SER A 271 17.41 -5.71 -13.18
C SER A 271 18.74 -5.10 -12.71
N TYR A 272 18.74 -4.43 -11.56
CA TYR A 272 19.98 -3.98 -10.92
C TYR A 272 20.65 -5.16 -10.22
N THR A 273 20.10 -5.60 -9.12
CA THR A 273 20.46 -6.79 -8.35
C THR A 273 19.19 -7.55 -7.96
N PRO A 274 19.25 -8.85 -7.60
CA PRO A 274 18.05 -9.56 -7.15
C PRO A 274 17.67 -9.18 -5.71
N ASP A 275 16.41 -8.86 -5.52
CA ASP A 275 15.79 -8.61 -4.21
C ASP A 275 14.63 -9.57 -3.97
N PHE A 276 14.35 -9.91 -2.72
CA PHE A 276 13.21 -10.75 -2.38
C PHE A 276 12.54 -10.32 -1.07
N THR A 277 11.26 -10.65 -0.96
CA THR A 277 10.48 -10.57 0.29
C THR A 277 9.65 -11.83 0.46
N ASP A 278 9.84 -12.53 1.58
CA ASP A 278 9.05 -13.68 1.99
C ASP A 278 8.17 -13.29 3.17
N ASN A 279 6.84 -13.37 3.00
CA ASN A 279 5.90 -13.10 4.08
C ASN A 279 5.15 -14.37 4.47
N ARG A 280 4.94 -14.54 5.78
CA ARG A 280 4.07 -15.57 6.31
C ARG A 280 3.19 -15.04 7.43
N LEU A 281 1.88 -14.94 7.16
CA LEU A 281 0.86 -14.44 8.06
C LEU A 281 -0.02 -15.57 8.61
N ASN A 282 -0.32 -15.51 9.92
CA ASN A 282 -1.45 -16.16 10.55
C ASN A 282 -2.21 -15.12 11.35
N ALA A 283 -3.48 -14.91 11.05
CA ALA A 283 -4.30 -13.94 11.74
C ALA A 283 -5.67 -14.52 12.12
N LEU A 284 -6.11 -14.20 13.33
CA LEU A 284 -7.44 -14.49 13.84
C LEU A 284 -8.15 -13.18 14.16
N ASN A 285 -9.41 -13.08 13.81
CA ASN A 285 -10.27 -11.97 14.16
C ASN A 285 -11.64 -12.48 14.61
N LEU A 286 -12.04 -12.10 15.81
CA LEU A 286 -13.38 -12.32 16.35
C LEU A 286 -14.10 -10.98 16.33
N THR A 287 -15.23 -10.89 15.64
CA THR A 287 -16.14 -9.74 15.68
C THR A 287 -17.43 -10.13 16.35
N ALA A 288 -18.07 -9.20 17.02
CA ALA A 288 -19.35 -9.42 17.66
C ALA A 288 -20.19 -8.13 17.66
N THR A 289 -21.45 -8.24 17.27
CA THR A 289 -22.41 -7.14 17.29
C THR A 289 -23.67 -7.57 18.02
N GLN A 290 -24.11 -6.78 19.01
CA GLN A 290 -25.31 -6.99 19.79
C GLN A 290 -26.29 -5.82 19.65
N TYR A 291 -27.45 -6.09 19.10
CA TYR A 291 -28.56 -5.17 19.00
C TYR A 291 -29.43 -5.23 20.27
N PHE A 292 -29.34 -4.22 21.13
CA PHE A 292 -30.19 -4.10 22.32
C PHE A 292 -31.57 -3.57 21.95
N SER A 293 -31.62 -2.70 20.93
CA SER A 293 -32.83 -2.16 20.32
C SER A 293 -32.52 -1.80 18.86
N ASP A 294 -33.51 -1.31 18.13
CA ASP A 294 -33.35 -0.81 16.76
C ASP A 294 -32.41 0.43 16.70
N THR A 295 -32.16 1.09 17.85
CA THR A 295 -31.34 2.29 17.93
C THR A 295 -30.04 2.12 18.73
N LEU A 296 -29.91 1.08 19.57
CA LEU A 296 -28.75 0.88 20.45
C LEU A 296 -28.02 -0.42 20.10
N VAL A 297 -26.79 -0.28 19.62
CA VAL A 297 -25.93 -1.37 19.16
C VAL A 297 -24.56 -1.32 19.84
N LEU A 298 -24.12 -2.46 20.34
CA LEU A 298 -22.77 -2.69 20.83
C LEU A 298 -22.01 -3.54 19.83
N SER A 299 -20.88 -3.05 19.32
CA SER A 299 -19.97 -3.79 18.45
C SER A 299 -18.59 -3.90 19.06
N GLY A 300 -17.87 -4.96 18.75
CA GLY A 300 -16.51 -5.13 19.20
C GLY A 300 -15.76 -6.16 18.36
N ASN A 301 -14.44 -6.10 18.46
CA ASN A 301 -13.55 -7.12 17.91
C ASN A 301 -12.45 -7.50 18.90
N ALA A 302 -11.84 -8.68 18.68
CA ALA A 302 -10.61 -9.08 19.32
C ALA A 302 -9.77 -9.84 18.29
N PHE A 303 -8.47 -9.53 18.21
CA PHE A 303 -7.64 -10.07 17.15
C PHE A 303 -6.25 -10.50 17.64
N TYR A 304 -5.68 -11.39 16.86
CA TYR A 304 -4.30 -11.87 16.98
C TYR A 304 -3.71 -11.96 15.57
N ARG A 305 -2.54 -11.36 15.36
CA ARG A 305 -1.79 -11.42 14.10
C ARG A 305 -0.37 -11.88 14.41
N HIS A 306 0.16 -12.80 13.63
CA HIS A 306 1.54 -13.24 13.71
C HIS A 306 2.11 -13.25 12.29
N LEU A 307 3.00 -12.30 12.04
CA LEU A 307 3.67 -12.09 10.76
C LEU A 307 5.16 -12.38 10.91
N ARG A 308 5.70 -13.12 9.97
CA ARG A 308 7.14 -13.25 9.74
C ARG A 308 7.45 -12.76 8.35
N THR A 309 8.38 -11.81 8.24
CA THR A 309 8.93 -11.30 7.00
C THR A 309 10.42 -11.60 6.96
N ASN A 310 10.93 -12.16 5.86
CA ASN A 310 12.35 -12.18 5.55
C ASN A 310 12.54 -11.43 4.25
N ALA A 311 13.54 -10.56 4.19
CA ALA A 311 13.87 -9.81 2.99
C ALA A 311 15.36 -9.86 2.71
N GLY A 312 15.72 -9.87 1.44
CA GLY A 312 17.08 -9.68 0.97
C GLY A 312 17.09 -8.55 -0.04
N ASN A 313 18.04 -7.65 0.12
CA ASN A 313 18.25 -6.50 -0.77
C ASN A 313 19.68 -6.50 -1.25
N GLY A 314 19.88 -6.77 -2.54
CA GLY A 314 21.17 -6.75 -3.18
C GLY A 314 21.55 -5.35 -3.66
N ASN A 315 22.79 -4.94 -3.43
CA ASN A 315 23.29 -3.65 -3.85
C ASN A 315 24.74 -3.72 -4.33
N VAL A 316 25.16 -2.70 -5.05
CA VAL A 316 26.58 -2.36 -5.16
C VAL A 316 27.02 -1.78 -3.82
N ASN A 317 28.17 -2.19 -3.36
CA ASN A 317 28.76 -1.68 -2.13
C ASN A 317 29.46 -0.34 -2.41
N ASP A 318 29.00 0.75 -1.82
CA ASP A 318 29.57 2.09 -1.97
C ASP A 318 30.90 2.29 -1.23
N SER A 319 31.19 1.45 -0.23
CA SER A 319 32.50 1.41 0.42
C SER A 319 33.57 0.65 -0.40
N TYR A 320 33.21 0.13 -1.59
CA TYR A 320 34.15 -0.59 -2.44
C TYR A 320 35.26 0.31 -2.97
N LEU A 321 36.53 0.01 -2.60
CA LEU A 321 37.74 0.73 -2.98
C LEU A 321 37.75 2.24 -2.66
N THR A 322 36.99 2.66 -1.64
CA THR A 322 36.98 4.06 -1.19
C THR A 322 38.33 4.43 -0.55
N ASP A 323 38.78 5.69 -0.71
CA ASP A 323 40.05 6.20 -0.17
C ASP A 323 40.06 6.34 1.36
N GLU A 324 38.97 6.06 2.04
CA GLU A 324 38.83 6.25 3.49
C GLU A 324 39.53 5.19 4.35
N TYR A 325 40.07 4.17 3.74
CA TYR A 325 40.90 3.19 4.44
C TYR A 325 42.29 3.76 4.72
N GLU A 326 42.45 4.52 5.81
CA GLU A 326 43.61 5.30 6.23
C GLU A 326 44.97 4.63 5.97
N GLY A 327 45.52 4.86 4.78
CA GLY A 327 46.95 4.64 4.49
C GLY A 327 47.45 3.20 4.59
N VAL A 328 46.62 2.21 4.83
CA VAL A 328 46.97 0.78 4.83
C VAL A 328 46.61 0.18 3.47
N PRO A 329 47.58 -0.26 2.67
CA PRO A 329 47.30 -0.96 1.42
C PRO A 329 46.59 -2.28 1.72
N ILE A 330 45.32 -2.42 1.38
CA ILE A 330 44.60 -3.68 1.49
C ILE A 330 44.84 -4.48 0.23
N ASP A 331 45.30 -5.71 0.40
CA ASP A 331 45.52 -6.67 -0.70
C ASP A 331 44.23 -7.48 -0.91
N CYS A 332 43.38 -7.03 -1.82
CA CYS A 332 42.13 -7.71 -2.18
C CYS A 332 42.34 -9.03 -2.94
N THR A 333 43.59 -9.47 -3.16
CA THR A 333 43.85 -10.78 -3.77
C THR A 333 43.92 -11.93 -2.76
N VAL A 334 43.89 -11.62 -1.46
CA VAL A 334 43.84 -12.58 -0.36
C VAL A 334 42.49 -12.50 0.37
N PRO A 335 42.06 -13.58 1.06
CA PRO A 335 40.84 -13.52 1.87
C PRO A 335 40.94 -12.40 2.91
N PRO A 336 39.88 -11.57 3.10
CA PRO A 336 39.87 -10.46 4.05
C PRO A 336 40.22 -10.90 5.48
N SER A 337 41.12 -10.16 6.13
CA SER A 337 41.63 -10.46 7.48
C SER A 337 40.67 -10.00 8.59
N ASP A 338 39.84 -9.05 8.29
CA ASP A 338 38.82 -8.43 9.16
C ASP A 338 37.60 -8.02 8.35
N ARG A 339 36.61 -7.41 9.02
CA ARG A 339 35.39 -6.97 8.38
C ARG A 339 35.62 -5.77 7.47
N ALA A 340 36.45 -4.83 7.89
CA ALA A 340 36.74 -3.64 7.10
C ALA A 340 37.39 -4.01 5.75
N ALA A 341 38.38 -4.93 5.76
CA ALA A 341 38.97 -5.45 4.52
C ALA A 341 37.90 -6.19 3.65
N LEU A 342 36.97 -6.90 4.27
CA LEU A 342 35.85 -7.55 3.56
C LEU A 342 35.00 -6.52 2.85
N THR A 343 34.54 -5.44 3.53
CA THR A 343 33.76 -4.36 2.96
C THR A 343 34.51 -3.65 1.85
N TYR A 344 35.77 -3.22 2.10
CA TYR A 344 36.57 -2.50 1.11
C TYR A 344 36.82 -3.30 -0.18
N CYS A 345 37.00 -4.61 -0.08
CA CYS A 345 37.33 -5.45 -1.23
C CYS A 345 36.13 -6.03 -1.96
N SER A 346 34.92 -5.83 -1.48
CA SER A 346 33.70 -6.45 -2.04
C SER A 346 32.91 -5.46 -2.90
N PRO A 347 32.79 -5.67 -4.21
CA PRO A 347 31.99 -4.77 -5.07
C PRO A 347 30.50 -4.88 -4.86
N GLY A 348 30.00 -5.94 -4.24
CA GLY A 348 28.59 -6.14 -3.98
C GLY A 348 28.29 -6.56 -2.55
N GLN A 349 27.09 -6.20 -2.08
CA GLN A 349 26.56 -6.60 -0.77
C GLN A 349 25.10 -7.00 -0.85
N ASP A 350 24.68 -7.95 0.00
CA ASP A 350 23.29 -8.28 0.27
C ASP A 350 22.96 -7.95 1.73
N ALA A 351 21.96 -7.10 1.95
CA ALA A 351 21.37 -6.88 3.26
C ALA A 351 20.23 -7.88 3.47
N ASN A 352 20.43 -8.82 4.39
CA ASN A 352 19.43 -9.84 4.71
C ASN A 352 18.77 -9.53 6.05
N SER A 353 17.47 -9.32 6.06
CA SER A 353 16.70 -8.99 7.24
C SER A 353 15.63 -10.03 7.57
N SER A 354 15.26 -10.08 8.84
CA SER A 354 14.22 -10.95 9.37
C SER A 354 13.43 -10.17 10.42
N LEU A 355 12.13 -10.04 10.23
CA LEU A 355 11.19 -9.37 11.13
C LEU A 355 10.13 -10.36 11.58
N LEU A 356 9.96 -10.49 12.89
CA LEU A 356 8.91 -11.27 13.51
C LEU A 356 8.02 -10.34 14.33
N GLN A 357 6.74 -10.28 13.98
CA GLN A 357 5.77 -9.41 14.63
C GLN A 357 4.61 -10.23 15.20
N THR A 358 4.21 -9.92 16.42
CA THR A 358 3.04 -10.52 17.06
C THR A 358 2.18 -9.42 17.66
N THR A 359 1.07 -9.11 16.98
CA THR A 359 0.14 -8.07 17.38
C THR A 359 -1.16 -8.68 17.89
N ARG A 360 -1.66 -8.17 19.00
CA ARG A 360 -2.93 -8.54 19.61
C ARG A 360 -3.67 -7.30 20.06
N GLY A 361 -4.98 -7.35 20.02
CA GLY A 361 -5.76 -6.19 20.43
C GLY A 361 -7.25 -6.45 20.46
N PHE A 362 -7.96 -5.43 20.87
CA PHE A 362 -9.42 -5.42 20.88
C PHE A 362 -9.95 -4.01 20.69
N GLY A 363 -11.15 -3.92 20.15
CA GLY A 363 -11.95 -2.71 20.05
C GLY A 363 -13.36 -2.94 20.56
N ILE A 364 -13.98 -1.91 21.11
CA ILE A 364 -15.36 -1.92 21.53
C ILE A 364 -16.00 -0.57 21.22
N GLN A 365 -17.25 -0.59 20.77
CA GLN A 365 -17.99 0.59 20.33
C GLN A 365 -19.46 0.46 20.71
N LEU A 366 -20.04 1.51 21.27
CA LEU A 366 -21.48 1.64 21.47
C LEU A 366 -22.03 2.72 20.54
N SER A 367 -23.01 2.37 19.74
CA SER A 367 -23.69 3.26 18.78
C SER A 367 -25.15 3.44 19.21
N ASP A 368 -25.61 4.69 19.23
CA ASP A 368 -27.01 5.03 19.54
C ASP A 368 -27.56 6.01 18.50
N SER A 369 -28.68 5.66 17.88
CA SER A 369 -29.40 6.51 16.90
C SER A 369 -30.73 7.04 17.43
N SER A 370 -30.88 7.15 18.77
CA SER A 370 -32.05 7.74 19.40
C SER A 370 -32.14 9.26 19.13
N ASP A 371 -33.36 9.80 19.04
CA ASP A 371 -33.53 11.24 18.90
C ASP A 371 -32.99 12.00 20.12
N LEU A 372 -32.19 13.03 19.88
CA LEU A 372 -31.64 13.94 20.90
C LEU A 372 -32.34 15.30 20.81
N PHE A 373 -33.06 15.70 21.87
CA PHE A 373 -33.84 16.96 21.91
C PHE A 373 -34.83 17.14 20.76
N GLY A 374 -35.32 16.05 20.17
CA GLY A 374 -36.27 16.05 19.03
C GLY A 374 -35.56 16.20 17.66
N TRP A 375 -34.26 16.05 17.62
CA TRP A 375 -33.46 15.96 16.40
C TRP A 375 -32.97 14.53 16.19
N THR A 376 -32.95 14.07 14.94
CA THR A 376 -32.33 12.79 14.63
C THR A 376 -30.85 12.86 14.95
N ASN A 377 -30.36 11.84 15.63
CA ASN A 377 -29.01 11.79 16.15
C ASN A 377 -28.37 10.43 15.89
N GLN A 378 -27.06 10.38 15.72
CA GLN A 378 -26.28 9.15 15.75
C GLN A 378 -24.96 9.40 16.46
N GLY A 379 -24.93 8.99 17.73
CA GLY A 379 -23.76 9.06 18.60
C GLY A 379 -23.01 7.73 18.65
N ILE A 380 -21.69 7.77 18.67
CA ILE A 380 -20.81 6.62 18.81
C ILE A 380 -19.73 6.96 19.84
N ILE A 381 -19.54 6.07 20.80
CA ILE A 381 -18.40 6.10 21.72
C ILE A 381 -17.65 4.78 21.61
N GLY A 382 -16.33 4.82 21.49
CA GLY A 382 -15.52 3.61 21.37
C GLY A 382 -14.16 3.74 22.04
N ALA A 383 -13.57 2.57 22.25
CA ALA A 383 -12.22 2.41 22.77
C ALA A 383 -11.53 1.24 22.09
N GLU A 384 -10.22 1.37 21.91
CA GLU A 384 -9.38 0.34 21.34
C GLU A 384 -8.06 0.21 22.10
N TYR A 385 -7.51 -0.97 22.06
CA TYR A 385 -6.18 -1.26 22.57
C TYR A 385 -5.50 -2.29 21.67
N SER A 386 -4.23 -2.04 21.35
CA SER A 386 -3.36 -3.02 20.68
C SER A 386 -1.98 -3.02 21.34
N ASP A 387 -1.33 -4.19 21.26
CA ASP A 387 -0.01 -4.45 21.80
C ASP A 387 0.73 -5.34 20.79
N SER A 388 1.89 -4.88 20.33
CA SER A 388 2.77 -5.63 19.42
C SER A 388 4.11 -5.89 20.08
N ASP A 389 4.59 -7.13 19.91
CA ASP A 389 5.94 -7.55 20.25
C ASP A 389 6.68 -7.83 18.92
N ASP A 390 7.77 -7.10 18.66
CA ASP A 390 8.50 -7.11 17.40
C ASP A 390 9.95 -7.52 17.64
N THR A 391 10.52 -8.32 16.73
CA THR A 391 11.94 -8.68 16.73
C THR A 391 12.48 -8.56 15.32
N PHE A 392 13.47 -7.69 15.15
CA PHE A 392 14.15 -7.45 13.88
C PHE A 392 15.62 -7.86 13.99
N GLY A 393 16.16 -8.38 12.91
CA GLY A 393 17.58 -8.67 12.79
C GLY A 393 18.04 -8.54 11.37
N GLN A 394 19.25 -7.98 11.19
CA GLN A 394 19.88 -7.81 9.89
C GLN A 394 21.32 -8.29 9.90
N SER A 395 21.77 -8.81 8.75
CA SER A 395 23.14 -9.21 8.46
C SER A 395 23.50 -8.84 7.04
N TYR A 396 24.76 -8.52 6.81
CA TYR A 396 25.30 -8.29 5.47
C TYR A 396 26.10 -9.49 4.98
N GLN A 397 25.99 -9.72 3.66
CA GLN A 397 26.81 -10.66 2.92
C GLN A 397 27.51 -9.91 1.80
N TYR A 398 28.83 -9.98 1.79
CA TYR A 398 29.70 -9.29 0.83
C TYR A 398 30.29 -10.27 -0.18
N GLY A 399 30.52 -9.83 -1.41
CA GLY A 399 31.07 -10.66 -2.44
C GLY A 399 31.32 -9.98 -3.78
N ASP A 400 31.78 -10.78 -4.74
CA ASP A 400 31.94 -10.39 -6.14
C ASP A 400 30.56 -10.37 -6.86
N LEU A 401 30.41 -9.48 -7.83
CA LEU A 401 29.26 -9.44 -8.71
C LEU A 401 29.44 -10.37 -9.91
N ALA A 402 28.57 -11.35 -10.06
CA ALA A 402 28.50 -12.21 -11.23
C ALA A 402 28.06 -11.42 -12.48
N PRO A 403 28.26 -11.96 -13.71
CA PRO A 403 27.81 -11.28 -14.94
C PRO A 403 26.32 -10.97 -15.01
N ASP A 404 25.49 -11.67 -14.26
CA ASP A 404 24.05 -11.43 -14.12
C ASP A 404 23.72 -10.53 -12.92
N ARG A 405 24.75 -10.02 -12.23
CA ARG A 405 24.70 -9.12 -11.06
C ARG A 405 24.21 -9.79 -9.76
N SER A 406 24.04 -11.09 -9.75
CA SER A 406 23.91 -11.84 -8.49
C SER A 406 25.22 -11.86 -7.72
N LEU A 407 25.15 -11.98 -6.40
CA LEU A 407 26.31 -11.95 -5.52
C LEU A 407 27.00 -13.31 -5.44
N VAL A 408 28.31 -13.32 -5.59
CA VAL A 408 29.19 -14.48 -5.31
C VAL A 408 29.95 -14.20 -4.02
N TYR A 409 29.45 -14.73 -2.91
CA TYR A 409 29.93 -14.41 -1.57
C TYR A 409 31.43 -14.75 -1.39
N LEU A 410 32.17 -13.82 -0.81
CA LEU A 410 33.55 -14.05 -0.44
C LEU A 410 33.64 -14.98 0.78
N PRO A 411 34.59 -15.94 0.78
CA PRO A 411 34.77 -16.83 1.91
C PRO A 411 35.50 -16.10 3.06
N SER A 412 34.72 -15.52 3.98
CA SER A 412 35.25 -14.84 5.16
C SER A 412 34.44 -15.23 6.41
N PRO A 413 35.09 -15.37 7.58
CA PRO A 413 34.35 -15.61 8.83
C PRO A 413 33.53 -14.40 9.28
N PHE A 414 33.79 -13.22 8.70
CA PHE A 414 33.08 -11.98 8.96
C PHE A 414 31.84 -11.84 8.10
N ASN A 415 31.67 -12.65 7.05
CA ASN A 415 30.54 -12.63 6.16
C ASN A 415 29.28 -13.21 6.86
N ASN A 416 28.08 -12.61 6.64
CA ASN A 416 26.81 -13.02 7.24
C ASN A 416 26.77 -12.91 8.78
N GLN A 417 27.58 -12.06 9.38
CA GLN A 417 27.45 -11.76 10.81
C GLN A 417 26.26 -10.82 11.03
N LYS A 418 25.52 -11.07 12.13
CA LYS A 418 24.39 -10.24 12.52
C LYS A 418 24.92 -8.89 13.04
N VAL A 419 24.60 -7.83 12.33
CA VAL A 419 25.04 -6.46 12.66
C VAL A 419 23.97 -5.70 13.42
N ILE A 420 22.67 -6.03 13.22
CA ILE A 420 21.55 -5.38 13.89
C ILE A 420 20.68 -6.41 14.57
N SER A 421 20.30 -6.12 15.80
CA SER A 421 19.32 -6.87 16.56
C SER A 421 18.45 -5.93 17.38
N VAL A 422 17.19 -5.73 16.97
CA VAL A 422 16.23 -4.86 17.64
C VAL A 422 15.07 -5.68 18.18
N SER A 423 14.68 -5.42 19.42
CA SER A 423 13.40 -5.82 19.96
C SER A 423 12.55 -4.58 20.23
N GLY A 424 11.33 -4.53 19.74
CA GLY A 424 10.40 -3.44 19.91
C GLY A 424 9.11 -3.88 20.59
N THR A 425 8.48 -2.99 21.33
CA THR A 425 7.08 -3.14 21.70
C THR A 425 6.34 -1.87 21.38
N ASN A 426 5.17 -1.99 20.75
CA ASN A 426 4.28 -0.88 20.44
C ASN A 426 2.94 -1.11 21.14
N LYS A 427 2.52 -0.15 22.00
CA LYS A 427 1.25 -0.18 22.72
C LYS A 427 0.41 1.03 22.37
N ILE A 428 -0.71 0.80 21.72
CA ILE A 428 -1.65 1.85 21.31
C ILE A 428 -2.93 1.72 22.12
N ALA A 429 -3.35 2.81 22.74
CA ALA A 429 -4.66 2.94 23.38
C ALA A 429 -5.38 4.17 22.84
N GLY A 430 -6.63 4.01 22.43
CA GLY A 430 -7.46 5.07 21.87
C GLY A 430 -8.86 5.08 22.49
N VAL A 431 -9.39 6.28 22.69
CA VAL A 431 -10.81 6.49 23.04
C VAL A 431 -11.35 7.55 22.10
N TYR A 432 -12.51 7.30 21.52
CA TYR A 432 -13.13 8.22 20.58
C TYR A 432 -14.62 8.40 20.82
N LEU A 433 -15.09 9.56 20.42
CA LEU A 433 -16.50 9.95 20.39
C LEU A 433 -16.76 10.62 19.04
N THR A 434 -17.84 10.24 18.39
CA THR A 434 -18.35 10.95 17.22
C THR A 434 -19.87 11.02 17.30
N ASP A 435 -20.44 12.16 16.89
CA ASP A 435 -21.86 12.39 16.94
C ASP A 435 -22.32 13.17 15.70
N THR A 436 -23.30 12.64 14.99
CA THR A 436 -23.93 13.31 13.85
C THR A 436 -25.35 13.70 14.22
N ILE A 437 -25.55 14.99 14.42
CA ILE A 437 -26.82 15.60 14.79
C ILE A 437 -27.48 16.17 13.53
N SER A 438 -28.74 15.79 13.31
CA SER A 438 -29.55 16.21 12.13
C SER A 438 -30.75 17.03 12.58
N PRO A 439 -30.59 18.37 12.78
CA PRO A 439 -31.71 19.25 13.19
C PRO A 439 -32.84 19.30 12.15
N SER A 440 -32.55 18.95 10.92
CA SER A 440 -33.54 18.83 9.81
C SER A 440 -32.95 17.90 8.75
N ALA A 441 -33.81 17.45 7.82
CA ALA A 441 -33.38 16.68 6.65
C ALA A 441 -32.40 17.45 5.71
N LEU A 442 -32.23 18.74 5.90
CA LEU A 442 -31.31 19.60 5.13
C LEU A 442 -29.93 19.69 5.74
N VAL A 443 -29.80 19.62 7.06
CA VAL A 443 -28.59 19.98 7.79
C VAL A 443 -28.16 18.85 8.70
N HIS A 444 -26.89 18.40 8.55
CA HIS A 444 -26.27 17.39 9.39
C HIS A 444 -24.94 17.93 9.89
N LEU A 445 -24.74 17.93 11.21
CA LEU A 445 -23.51 18.38 11.88
C LEU A 445 -22.83 17.18 12.55
N THR A 446 -21.60 16.88 12.14
CA THR A 446 -20.77 15.83 12.74
C THR A 446 -19.70 16.46 13.62
N LEU A 447 -19.60 16.00 14.86
CA LEU A 447 -18.56 16.39 15.81
C LEU A 447 -17.81 15.12 16.25
N SER A 448 -16.48 15.13 16.17
CA SER A 448 -15.68 13.99 16.58
C SER A 448 -14.50 14.42 17.44
N LEU A 449 -14.13 13.55 18.36
CA LEU A 449 -12.99 13.76 19.25
C LEU A 449 -12.33 12.40 19.53
N ARG A 450 -11.00 12.35 19.45
CA ARG A 450 -10.25 11.16 19.79
C ARG A 450 -9.02 11.50 20.62
N TYR A 451 -8.81 10.75 21.68
CA TYR A 451 -7.56 10.74 22.45
C TYR A 451 -6.78 9.46 22.16
N ASN A 452 -5.53 9.62 21.78
CA ASN A 452 -4.57 8.53 21.55
C ASN A 452 -3.43 8.60 22.56
N ARG A 453 -2.99 7.42 22.99
CA ARG A 453 -1.71 7.22 23.68
C ARG A 453 -0.97 6.08 22.98
N ASN A 454 0.20 6.38 22.43
CA ASN A 454 1.12 5.40 21.88
C ASN A 454 2.37 5.33 22.75
N THR A 455 2.85 4.12 23.04
CA THR A 455 4.07 3.86 23.82
C THR A 455 4.94 2.90 23.06
N GLU A 456 6.11 3.38 22.65
CA GLU A 456 7.15 2.62 21.98
C GLU A 456 8.29 2.32 22.94
N THR A 457 8.73 1.07 22.97
CA THR A 457 9.93 0.66 23.72
C THR A 457 10.85 -0.11 22.78
N LEU A 458 12.07 0.33 22.71
CA LEU A 458 13.13 -0.28 21.90
C LEU A 458 14.19 -0.88 22.82
N GLY A 459 14.87 -1.91 22.35
CA GLY A 459 16.07 -2.49 22.96
C GLY A 459 16.81 -3.30 21.92
N GLY A 460 18.09 -3.47 22.13
CA GLY A 460 18.96 -4.20 21.21
C GLY A 460 20.24 -3.46 20.91
N TYR A 461 20.86 -3.79 19.79
CA TYR A 461 22.11 -3.20 19.38
C TYR A 461 22.23 -3.06 17.86
N SER A 462 23.03 -2.08 17.44
CA SER A 462 23.62 -1.97 16.10
C SER A 462 25.13 -2.03 16.19
N ILE A 463 25.77 -2.66 15.20
CA ILE A 463 27.22 -2.66 15.00
C ILE A 463 27.45 -1.92 13.69
N ASP A 464 28.13 -0.80 13.72
CA ASP A 464 28.46 -0.04 12.53
C ASP A 464 29.29 -0.89 11.57
N SER A 465 28.89 -0.96 10.30
CA SER A 465 29.55 -1.77 9.29
C SER A 465 30.61 -0.98 8.48
N ASP A 466 30.53 0.36 8.53
CA ASP A 466 31.27 1.23 7.62
C ASP A 466 32.52 1.86 8.25
N VAL A 467 32.78 1.65 9.54
CA VAL A 467 33.90 2.28 10.21
C VAL A 467 35.18 1.46 10.06
N ALA A 468 36.21 2.09 9.47
CA ALA A 468 37.57 1.60 9.39
C ALA A 468 38.34 1.76 10.72
N ASP A 469 37.68 2.16 11.79
CA ASP A 469 38.28 2.50 13.07
C ASP A 469 38.36 1.30 14.03
N ASP A 470 39.34 1.33 14.98
CA ASP A 470 39.58 0.29 15.99
C ASP A 470 38.36 0.02 16.92
N ASP A 471 37.30 0.86 16.87
CA ASP A 471 36.04 0.78 17.68
C ASP A 471 34.91 -0.03 17.00
N PHE A 472 35.17 -0.66 15.87
CA PHE A 472 34.16 -1.40 15.05
C PHE A 472 33.39 -2.49 15.80
N ASP A 473 33.94 -3.04 16.89
CA ASP A 473 33.34 -4.18 17.62
C ASP A 473 32.47 -3.76 18.83
N GLU A 474 32.36 -2.46 19.16
CA GLU A 474 31.55 -1.98 20.26
C GLU A 474 30.10 -1.72 19.79
N PRO A 475 29.14 -2.54 20.20
CA PRO A 475 27.75 -2.37 19.77
C PRO A 475 27.14 -1.12 20.39
N THR A 476 26.49 -0.30 19.57
CA THR A 476 25.65 0.83 20.01
C THR A 476 24.35 0.29 20.63
N ASP A 477 24.04 0.70 21.87
CA ASP A 477 22.79 0.33 22.56
C ASP A 477 21.64 1.17 22.00
N LEU A 478 20.59 0.47 21.52
CA LEU A 478 19.39 1.06 20.93
C LEU A 478 18.24 1.19 21.94
N ALA A 479 18.50 1.11 23.24
CA ALA A 479 17.47 1.15 24.26
C ALA A 479 16.76 2.53 24.32
N GLY A 480 15.45 2.55 24.09
CA GLY A 480 14.63 3.75 24.14
C GLY A 480 13.22 3.49 24.69
N HIS A 481 12.61 4.52 25.27
CA HIS A 481 11.22 4.48 25.74
C HIS A 481 10.52 5.80 25.47
N HIS A 482 9.54 5.78 24.56
CA HIS A 482 8.85 6.95 24.07
C HIS A 482 7.35 6.84 24.34
N THR A 483 6.72 7.95 24.66
CA THR A 483 5.26 8.02 24.82
C THR A 483 4.73 9.25 24.11
N PHE A 484 3.85 9.03 23.15
CA PHE A 484 3.17 10.06 22.39
C PHE A 484 1.70 10.11 22.77
N THR A 485 1.19 11.31 23.02
CA THR A 485 -0.22 11.51 23.39
C THR A 485 -0.80 12.68 22.64
N ARG A 486 -2.03 12.56 22.17
CA ARG A 486 -2.72 13.67 21.50
C ARG A 486 -4.24 13.54 21.56
N LEU A 487 -4.88 14.71 21.60
CA LEU A 487 -6.32 14.89 21.44
C LEU A 487 -6.56 15.48 20.03
N ASN A 488 -7.27 14.76 19.19
CA ASN A 488 -7.54 15.10 17.80
C ASN A 488 -9.03 15.42 17.62
N PRO A 489 -9.43 16.68 17.33
CA PRO A 489 -10.80 17.07 17.07
C PRO A 489 -11.13 16.98 15.59
N ALA A 490 -12.43 16.80 15.27
CA ALA A 490 -12.97 17.00 13.93
C ALA A 490 -14.37 17.62 14.00
N ILE A 491 -14.69 18.40 12.97
CA ILE A 491 -16.01 18.99 12.77
C ILE A 491 -16.38 18.91 11.29
N GLY A 492 -17.60 18.48 10.99
CA GLY A 492 -18.13 18.40 9.64
C GLY A 492 -19.56 18.91 9.53
N LEU A 493 -19.88 19.53 8.41
CA LEU A 493 -21.21 20.00 8.07
C LEU A 493 -21.59 19.43 6.72
N THR A 494 -22.78 18.84 6.66
CA THR A 494 -23.38 18.39 5.40
C THR A 494 -24.72 19.08 5.17
N LEU A 495 -24.92 19.56 3.95
CA LEU A 495 -26.16 20.21 3.51
C LEU A 495 -26.78 19.40 2.37
N THR A 496 -28.03 18.96 2.54
CA THR A 496 -28.78 18.13 1.58
C THR A 496 -30.01 18.86 1.07
N PRO A 497 -29.87 19.87 0.19
CA PRO A 497 -30.97 20.70 -0.29
C PRO A 497 -31.98 19.90 -1.13
N SER A 498 -31.58 18.76 -1.67
CA SER A 498 -32.44 17.79 -2.33
C SER A 498 -31.90 16.37 -2.11
N LYS A 499 -32.71 15.35 -2.35
CA LYS A 499 -32.25 13.94 -2.24
C LYS A 499 -31.06 13.60 -3.14
N ASN A 500 -30.87 14.37 -4.19
CA ASN A 500 -29.92 14.12 -5.27
C ASN A 500 -28.68 15.00 -5.22
N VAL A 501 -28.57 15.92 -4.26
CA VAL A 501 -27.41 16.84 -4.16
C VAL A 501 -27.03 17.04 -2.70
N THR A 502 -25.76 16.83 -2.40
CA THR A 502 -25.17 17.02 -1.09
C THR A 502 -23.95 17.93 -1.22
N PHE A 503 -23.88 18.96 -0.37
CA PHE A 503 -22.68 19.75 -0.14
C PHE A 503 -22.10 19.40 1.22
N TYR A 504 -20.79 19.38 1.34
CA TYR A 504 -20.13 19.13 2.62
C TYR A 504 -18.90 20.01 2.81
N ALA A 505 -18.57 20.23 4.08
CA ALA A 505 -17.32 20.85 4.49
C ALA A 505 -16.87 20.24 5.81
N SER A 506 -15.55 20.03 5.97
CA SER A 506 -14.98 19.50 7.20
C SER A 506 -13.65 20.14 7.55
N TYR A 507 -13.35 20.11 8.85
CA TYR A 507 -12.01 20.34 9.40
C TYR A 507 -11.66 19.23 10.37
N ASN A 508 -10.52 18.59 10.16
CA ASN A 508 -10.09 17.42 10.89
C ASN A 508 -8.62 17.56 11.32
N GLU A 509 -8.29 17.07 12.53
CA GLU A 509 -6.92 16.88 12.95
C GLU A 509 -6.66 15.39 13.21
N ALA A 510 -5.51 14.90 12.75
CA ALA A 510 -5.00 13.57 13.06
C ALA A 510 -3.52 13.63 13.41
N SER A 511 -2.99 12.57 14.00
CA SER A 511 -1.58 12.49 14.37
C SER A 511 -0.98 11.15 14.00
N ARG A 512 0.31 11.17 13.71
CA ARG A 512 1.16 10.00 13.50
C ARG A 512 2.29 10.01 14.52
N ALA A 513 2.40 8.95 15.31
CA ALA A 513 3.56 8.72 16.15
C ALA A 513 4.70 8.12 15.32
N PRO A 514 5.96 8.43 15.59
CA PRO A 514 7.08 7.69 15.05
C PRO A 514 6.98 6.20 15.37
N THR A 515 7.44 5.35 14.48
CA THR A 515 7.47 3.88 14.63
C THR A 515 8.77 3.41 15.28
N VAL A 516 8.84 2.12 15.64
CA VAL A 516 10.06 1.51 16.20
C VAL A 516 11.27 1.69 15.28
N ILE A 517 11.09 1.46 13.97
CA ILE A 517 12.18 1.62 13.00
C ILE A 517 12.62 3.09 12.86
N GLU A 518 11.68 4.03 12.85
CA GLU A 518 12.01 5.46 12.73
C GLU A 518 12.74 5.98 13.96
N LEU A 519 12.33 5.56 15.14
CA LEU A 519 13.01 5.91 16.40
C LEU A 519 14.40 5.30 16.49
N GLY A 520 14.59 4.07 16.00
CA GLY A 520 15.89 3.41 15.98
C GLY A 520 16.83 3.91 14.86
N CYS A 521 16.35 4.79 13.97
CA CYS A 521 17.08 5.26 12.79
C CYS A 521 16.98 6.78 12.65
N ALA A 522 17.19 7.52 13.74
CA ALA A 522 16.99 8.96 13.77
C ALA A 522 18.28 9.78 13.99
N ASP A 523 19.43 9.15 14.21
CA ASP A 523 20.71 9.84 14.49
C ASP A 523 21.42 10.26 13.19
N PRO A 524 21.61 11.59 12.94
CA PRO A 524 22.35 12.06 11.78
C PRO A 524 23.85 11.79 11.86
N GLU A 525 24.43 11.56 13.08
CA GLU A 525 25.86 11.27 13.26
C GLU A 525 26.16 9.77 13.06
N ALA A 526 25.10 8.94 13.05
CA ALA A 526 25.19 7.50 12.77
C ALA A 526 24.03 7.11 11.84
N PRO A 527 24.09 7.50 10.55
CA PRO A 527 23.01 7.24 9.59
C PRO A 527 22.86 5.74 9.33
N CYS A 528 21.60 5.32 9.20
CA CYS A 528 21.26 3.93 8.91
C CYS A 528 21.52 3.58 7.45
N GLY A 529 22.14 2.43 7.17
CA GLY A 529 22.20 1.87 5.82
C GLY A 529 20.81 1.49 5.29
N LEU A 530 20.53 1.82 4.05
CA LEU A 530 19.27 1.42 3.41
C LEU A 530 19.31 -0.09 3.08
N PRO A 531 18.27 -0.86 3.46
CA PRO A 531 17.01 -0.38 4.02
C PRO A 531 16.92 -0.34 5.54
N ASN A 532 17.92 -0.64 6.40
CA ASN A 532 17.70 -0.71 7.85
C ASN A 532 18.97 -0.85 8.71
N ASP A 533 19.84 0.12 8.78
CA ASP A 533 20.80 0.23 9.89
C ASP A 533 20.25 1.11 11.01
N PHE A 534 20.55 0.77 12.26
CA PHE A 534 20.01 1.46 13.42
C PHE A 534 21.12 2.17 14.20
N ALA A 535 20.84 3.43 14.57
CA ALA A 535 21.68 4.18 15.48
C ALA A 535 20.80 4.99 16.46
N SER A 536 21.36 5.43 17.61
CA SER A 536 20.60 6.00 18.72
C SER A 536 20.08 7.43 18.48
N ASP A 537 19.08 7.74 19.01
CA ASP A 537 17.91 8.57 19.26
C ASP A 537 18.12 10.11 19.44
N PRO A 538 17.92 10.99 18.42
CA PRO A 538 17.33 12.29 18.66
C PRO A 538 15.81 12.17 18.82
N PRO A 539 15.16 12.97 19.69
CA PRO A 539 13.75 12.84 20.00
C PRO A 539 12.88 13.25 18.79
N LEU A 540 12.43 12.27 18.01
CA LEU A 540 11.44 12.53 16.96
C LEU A 540 10.12 12.99 17.58
N LYS A 541 9.47 13.92 16.89
CA LYS A 541 8.14 14.42 17.26
C LYS A 541 7.07 13.70 16.43
N GLN A 542 5.87 13.59 17.02
CA GLN A 542 4.73 13.11 16.25
C GLN A 542 4.31 14.13 15.19
N VAL A 543 3.98 13.62 14.00
CA VAL A 543 3.40 14.42 12.92
C VAL A 543 1.96 14.79 13.26
N VAL A 544 1.57 16.01 12.92
CA VAL A 544 0.20 16.51 13.11
C VAL A 544 -0.35 17.02 11.78
N ALA A 545 -1.33 16.30 11.25
CA ALA A 545 -2.07 16.71 10.05
C ALA A 545 -3.30 17.55 10.42
N ARG A 546 -3.49 18.64 9.69
CA ARG A 546 -4.69 19.50 9.74
C ARG A 546 -5.27 19.60 8.36
N THR A 547 -6.45 19.02 8.16
CA THR A 547 -7.13 18.94 6.86
C THR A 547 -8.40 19.76 6.86
N GLY A 548 -8.53 20.65 5.89
CA GLY A 548 -9.78 21.27 5.49
C GLY A 548 -10.24 20.67 4.16
N GLU A 549 -11.50 20.26 4.08
CA GLU A 549 -12.11 19.69 2.88
C GLU A 549 -13.46 20.33 2.62
N ILE A 550 -13.77 20.61 1.35
CA ILE A 550 -15.08 21.06 0.89
C ILE A 550 -15.45 20.29 -0.38
N GLY A 551 -16.68 19.88 -0.49
CA GLY A 551 -17.11 19.16 -1.69
C GLY A 551 -18.61 19.18 -1.92
N ALA A 552 -18.96 18.62 -3.08
CA ALA A 552 -20.32 18.38 -3.50
C ALA A 552 -20.40 17.04 -4.22
N ARG A 553 -21.49 16.32 -4.03
CA ARG A 553 -21.80 15.08 -4.75
C ARG A 553 -23.28 14.99 -5.06
N GLY A 554 -23.59 14.23 -6.08
CA GLY A 554 -24.99 14.05 -6.46
C GLY A 554 -25.21 12.92 -7.43
N ASP A 555 -26.49 12.57 -7.56
CA ASP A 555 -26.98 11.61 -8.54
C ASP A 555 -28.19 12.16 -9.28
N VAL A 556 -28.37 11.74 -10.50
CA VAL A 556 -29.57 12.00 -11.30
C VAL A 556 -30.19 10.65 -11.61
N SER A 557 -31.32 10.38 -10.96
CA SER A 557 -32.11 9.16 -11.18
C SER A 557 -32.99 9.30 -12.42
N GLY A 558 -33.11 8.24 -13.23
CA GLY A 558 -33.93 8.20 -14.44
C GLY A 558 -33.42 7.15 -15.42
N GLU A 559 -33.82 7.25 -16.69
CA GLU A 559 -33.30 6.37 -17.76
C GLU A 559 -31.76 6.55 -17.95
N GLN A 560 -31.23 7.71 -17.58
CA GLN A 560 -29.81 8.01 -17.51
C GLN A 560 -29.40 8.16 -16.04
N GLN A 561 -28.74 7.17 -15.47
CA GLN A 561 -28.17 7.26 -14.14
C GLN A 561 -26.84 8.01 -14.24
N LEU A 562 -26.79 9.22 -13.69
CA LEU A 562 -25.56 10.01 -13.61
C LEU A 562 -25.17 10.18 -12.15
N VAL A 563 -23.93 9.85 -11.79
CA VAL A 563 -23.34 10.10 -10.48
C VAL A 563 -22.13 11.02 -10.66
N TRP A 564 -21.99 12.01 -9.80
CA TRP A 564 -20.87 12.94 -9.86
C TRP A 564 -20.40 13.34 -8.47
N SER A 565 -19.12 13.66 -8.37
CA SER A 565 -18.48 14.26 -7.18
C SER A 565 -17.45 15.29 -7.60
N ALA A 566 -17.29 16.30 -6.75
CA ALA A 566 -16.26 17.31 -6.85
C ALA A 566 -15.86 17.72 -5.43
N ASP A 567 -14.60 17.61 -5.10
CA ASP A 567 -14.06 18.03 -3.81
C ASP A 567 -12.74 18.76 -3.95
N ALA A 568 -12.44 19.56 -2.96
CA ALA A 568 -11.17 20.25 -2.80
C ALA A 568 -10.70 20.10 -1.36
N PHE A 569 -9.42 19.78 -1.21
CA PHE A 569 -8.81 19.51 0.07
C PHE A 569 -7.51 20.31 0.24
N ARG A 570 -7.16 20.55 1.50
CA ARG A 570 -5.85 21.05 1.89
C ARG A 570 -5.46 20.47 3.24
N THR A 571 -4.35 19.75 3.27
CA THR A 571 -3.71 19.22 4.46
C THR A 571 -2.37 19.90 4.69
N VAL A 572 -2.10 20.32 5.91
CA VAL A 572 -0.78 20.75 6.36
C VAL A 572 -0.35 19.79 7.47
N ASN A 573 0.78 19.13 7.25
CA ASN A 573 1.47 18.36 8.27
C ASN A 573 2.47 19.27 8.97
N SER A 574 2.43 19.31 10.29
CA SER A 574 3.47 19.94 11.09
C SER A 574 4.41 18.89 11.65
N ASP A 575 5.70 19.21 11.72
CA ASP A 575 6.78 18.30 12.11
C ASP A 575 6.72 16.99 11.28
N ASP A 576 6.56 17.11 9.94
CA ASP A 576 6.48 15.94 9.05
C ASP A 576 7.77 15.11 9.11
N LEU A 577 7.63 13.78 9.06
CA LEU A 577 8.72 12.84 9.12
C LEU A 577 9.10 12.41 7.70
N GLU A 578 10.37 12.50 7.37
CA GLU A 578 10.93 12.04 6.11
C GLU A 578 12.22 11.26 6.37
N PHE A 579 12.54 10.33 5.48
CA PHE A 579 13.85 9.72 5.45
C PHE A 579 14.80 10.66 4.70
N VAL A 580 15.81 11.15 5.41
CA VAL A 580 16.81 12.10 4.90
C VAL A 580 18.07 11.31 4.54
N ALA A 581 18.40 11.25 3.26
CA ALA A 581 19.62 10.60 2.81
C ALA A 581 20.86 11.34 3.37
N ALA A 582 21.80 10.60 3.91
CA ALA A 582 23.12 11.05 4.37
C ALA A 582 24.21 10.65 3.37
N SER A 583 24.01 9.56 2.62
CA SER A 583 24.84 9.09 1.51
C SER A 583 23.96 8.37 0.48
N THR A 584 24.57 7.73 -0.52
CA THR A 584 23.86 6.93 -1.53
C THR A 584 23.06 5.77 -0.91
N ASN A 585 23.58 5.11 0.12
CA ASN A 585 22.99 3.92 0.73
C ASN A 585 22.64 4.09 2.21
N ALA A 586 22.82 5.28 2.79
CA ALA A 586 22.56 5.54 4.20
C ALA A 586 21.75 6.82 4.41
N GLY A 587 20.96 6.86 5.48
CA GLY A 587 20.18 8.02 5.87
C GLY A 587 19.55 7.86 7.26
N PHE A 588 18.76 8.81 7.66
CA PHE A 588 18.10 8.83 8.96
C PHE A 588 16.71 9.47 8.88
N PHE A 589 15.86 9.16 9.82
CA PHE A 589 14.55 9.82 9.92
C PHE A 589 14.67 11.14 10.67
N SER A 590 14.07 12.17 10.10
CA SER A 590 14.05 13.51 10.70
C SER A 590 12.71 14.20 10.52
N ASN A 591 12.35 15.05 11.47
CA ASN A 591 11.25 15.99 11.28
C ASN A 591 11.73 17.17 10.42
N VAL A 592 11.39 17.14 9.13
CA VAL A 592 11.82 18.15 8.13
C VAL A 592 10.99 19.45 8.22
N GLY A 593 10.12 19.57 9.22
CA GLY A 593 9.24 20.72 9.40
C GLY A 593 7.87 20.53 8.76
N ASP A 594 7.29 21.61 8.22
CA ASP A 594 5.93 21.55 7.68
C ASP A 594 5.95 21.08 6.21
N THR A 595 4.97 20.26 5.86
CA THR A 595 4.64 19.93 4.46
C THR A 595 3.18 20.24 4.16
N ARG A 596 2.84 20.39 2.90
CA ARG A 596 1.47 20.70 2.47
C ARG A 596 1.07 19.85 1.28
N ARG A 597 -0.11 19.27 1.37
CA ARG A 597 -0.78 18.57 0.26
C ARG A 597 -2.13 19.24 0.02
N GLN A 598 -2.39 19.71 -1.20
CA GLN A 598 -3.66 20.34 -1.56
C GLN A 598 -4.07 19.93 -2.97
N GLY A 599 -5.38 19.87 -3.22
CA GLY A 599 -5.83 19.40 -4.51
C GLY A 599 -7.32 19.51 -4.76
N ILE A 600 -7.71 18.97 -5.92
CA ILE A 600 -9.09 18.89 -6.37
C ILE A 600 -9.31 17.52 -7.00
N ASP A 601 -10.37 16.83 -6.60
CA ASP A 601 -10.85 15.62 -7.22
C ASP A 601 -12.20 15.84 -7.90
N LEU A 602 -12.32 15.37 -9.13
CA LEU A 602 -13.53 15.42 -9.94
C LEU A 602 -13.83 14.01 -10.45
N ALA A 603 -15.04 13.55 -10.28
CA ALA A 603 -15.50 12.30 -10.88
C ALA A 603 -16.91 12.45 -11.41
N VAL A 604 -17.16 11.83 -12.56
CA VAL A 604 -18.50 11.71 -13.14
C VAL A 604 -18.61 10.34 -13.79
N GLY A 605 -19.73 9.69 -13.57
CA GLY A 605 -20.03 8.40 -14.17
C GLY A 605 -21.50 8.29 -14.52
N GLY A 606 -21.83 7.42 -15.44
CA GLY A 606 -23.20 7.22 -15.86
C GLY A 606 -23.42 5.86 -16.50
N LYS A 607 -24.70 5.46 -16.50
CA LYS A 607 -25.19 4.27 -17.17
C LYS A 607 -26.30 4.68 -18.14
N GLU A 608 -26.16 4.34 -19.41
CA GLU A 608 -27.16 4.55 -20.44
C GLU A 608 -27.38 3.25 -21.22
N GLY A 609 -28.44 2.54 -20.91
CA GLY A 609 -28.72 1.22 -21.47
C GLY A 609 -27.59 0.23 -21.20
N ALA A 610 -26.94 -0.25 -22.26
CA ALA A 610 -25.83 -1.20 -22.19
C ALA A 610 -24.44 -0.52 -21.95
N PHE A 611 -24.39 0.79 -21.91
CA PHE A 611 -23.14 1.56 -21.80
C PHE A 611 -22.98 2.10 -20.40
N ASN A 612 -21.90 1.73 -19.72
CA ASN A 612 -21.50 2.24 -18.42
C ASN A 612 -20.14 2.93 -18.56
N TRP A 613 -19.99 4.12 -17.98
CA TRP A 613 -18.76 4.90 -18.11
C TRP A 613 -18.46 5.69 -16.85
N ARG A 614 -17.15 5.94 -16.62
CA ARG A 614 -16.67 6.79 -15.55
C ARG A 614 -15.47 7.59 -16.04
N VAL A 615 -15.42 8.87 -15.70
CA VAL A 615 -14.28 9.76 -15.90
C VAL A 615 -13.91 10.34 -14.54
N ALA A 616 -12.64 10.27 -14.18
CA ALA A 616 -12.11 10.87 -12.96
C ALA A 616 -10.85 11.67 -13.28
N TYR A 617 -10.67 12.77 -12.58
CA TYR A 617 -9.50 13.63 -12.66
C TYR A 617 -9.12 14.08 -11.26
N SER A 618 -7.81 14.05 -10.96
CA SER A 618 -7.24 14.57 -9.73
C SER A 618 -6.09 15.52 -10.02
N PHE A 619 -6.07 16.60 -9.27
CA PHE A 619 -4.94 17.51 -9.17
C PHE A 619 -4.42 17.50 -7.74
N VAL A 620 -3.12 17.25 -7.54
CA VAL A 620 -2.46 17.22 -6.24
C VAL A 620 -1.21 18.07 -6.30
N ASP A 621 -1.09 19.06 -5.42
CA ASP A 621 0.10 19.88 -5.23
C ASP A 621 0.68 19.59 -3.84
N ALA A 622 1.69 18.72 -3.79
CA ALA A 622 2.41 18.30 -2.59
C ALA A 622 3.76 19.02 -2.55
N THR A 623 4.01 19.80 -1.49
CA THR A 623 5.19 20.68 -1.38
C THR A 623 5.72 20.73 0.05
N TYR A 624 7.03 20.82 0.19
CA TYR A 624 7.69 21.21 1.43
C TYR A 624 7.32 22.66 1.77
N GLN A 625 7.18 22.96 3.05
CA GLN A 625 6.87 24.32 3.55
C GLN A 625 7.98 24.84 4.47
N SER A 626 8.95 24.02 4.81
CA SER A 626 10.17 24.33 5.54
C SER A 626 11.37 24.05 4.66
N SER A 627 12.53 24.67 4.97
CA SER A 627 13.78 24.36 4.29
C SER A 627 14.61 23.42 5.15
N PHE A 628 15.30 22.47 4.50
CA PHE A 628 16.22 21.52 5.12
C PHE A 628 17.29 21.10 4.11
N GLU A 629 18.31 20.40 4.56
CA GLU A 629 19.38 19.84 3.73
C GLU A 629 19.21 18.32 3.66
N VAL A 630 19.60 17.76 2.50
CA VAL A 630 19.62 16.32 2.26
C VAL A 630 20.78 15.99 1.34
N ASN A 631 21.43 14.85 1.57
CA ASN A 631 22.48 14.39 0.66
C ASN A 631 21.86 13.92 -0.66
N ALA A 632 22.44 14.36 -1.76
CA ALA A 632 22.08 14.00 -3.13
C ALA A 632 23.25 14.29 -4.07
N GLU A 633 24.38 13.65 -3.87
CA GLU A 633 25.63 13.84 -4.63
C GLU A 633 25.47 13.62 -6.14
N ALA A 634 24.49 12.81 -6.55
CA ALA A 634 24.10 12.64 -7.95
C ALA A 634 23.31 13.83 -8.51
N ASN A 635 23.03 14.88 -7.72
CA ASN A 635 22.33 16.08 -8.17
C ASN A 635 23.30 17.15 -8.68
N SER A 636 22.96 17.84 -9.78
CA SER A 636 23.81 18.89 -10.39
C SER A 636 23.99 20.13 -9.51
N THR A 637 23.20 20.28 -8.45
CA THR A 637 23.26 21.41 -7.52
C THR A 637 23.88 21.03 -6.15
N ALA A 638 24.41 19.82 -6.02
CA ALA A 638 25.08 19.37 -4.81
C ALA A 638 26.32 20.23 -4.49
N ASP A 639 26.48 20.56 -3.21
CA ASP A 639 27.66 21.28 -2.71
C ASP A 639 28.90 20.38 -2.62
N ALA A 640 29.97 20.85 -1.99
CA ALA A 640 31.22 20.09 -1.88
C ALA A 640 31.09 18.85 -0.96
N GLU A 641 30.14 18.85 -0.07
CA GLU A 641 29.78 17.79 0.87
C GLU A 641 28.72 16.82 0.29
N GLY A 642 28.22 17.07 -0.92
CA GLY A 642 27.20 16.25 -1.59
C GLY A 642 25.75 16.62 -1.22
N ASN A 643 25.54 17.69 -0.46
CA ASN A 643 24.22 18.06 0.01
C ASN A 643 23.50 19.03 -0.96
N ILE A 644 22.18 18.94 -1.00
CA ILE A 644 21.32 19.92 -1.64
C ILE A 644 20.44 20.60 -0.60
N THR A 645 20.15 21.88 -0.79
CA THR A 645 19.17 22.62 0.03
C THR A 645 17.79 22.52 -0.60
N VAL A 646 16.83 21.94 0.14
CA VAL A 646 15.40 21.94 -0.19
C VAL A 646 14.77 23.23 0.34
N HIS A 647 13.95 23.89 -0.45
CA HIS A 647 13.31 25.16 -0.08
C HIS A 647 11.80 25.00 0.09
N ALA A 648 11.22 25.87 0.90
CA ALA A 648 9.77 25.97 1.00
C ALA A 648 9.14 26.27 -0.38
N GLY A 649 8.23 25.40 -0.83
CA GLY A 649 7.60 25.43 -2.15
C GLY A 649 8.11 24.37 -3.12
N ASP A 650 9.25 23.73 -2.84
CA ASP A 650 9.73 22.58 -3.63
C ASP A 650 8.76 21.41 -3.50
N ARG A 651 8.62 20.65 -4.57
CA ARG A 651 7.63 19.57 -4.66
C ARG A 651 8.21 18.28 -4.13
N ILE A 652 7.38 17.58 -3.36
CA ILE A 652 7.69 16.24 -2.86
C ILE A 652 7.82 15.27 -4.05
N PRO A 653 8.88 14.44 -4.10
CA PRO A 653 9.11 13.46 -5.16
C PRO A 653 7.99 12.44 -5.32
N LEU A 654 7.95 11.77 -6.47
CA LEU A 654 7.06 10.67 -6.87
C LEU A 654 5.55 10.99 -6.83
N ILE A 655 5.14 12.22 -6.54
CA ILE A 655 3.74 12.64 -6.53
C ILE A 655 3.42 13.39 -7.82
N PRO A 656 2.67 12.78 -8.77
CA PRO A 656 2.28 13.45 -10.00
C PRO A 656 1.19 14.50 -9.74
N ARG A 657 1.29 15.66 -10.37
CA ARG A 657 0.30 16.76 -10.21
C ARG A 657 -1.06 16.44 -10.78
N HIS A 658 -1.09 15.76 -11.91
CA HIS A 658 -2.31 15.51 -12.66
C HIS A 658 -2.45 14.02 -12.93
N THR A 659 -3.58 13.44 -12.54
CA THR A 659 -3.95 12.08 -12.89
C THR A 659 -5.36 12.06 -13.49
N GLY A 660 -5.57 11.19 -14.46
CA GLY A 660 -6.85 11.05 -15.13
C GLY A 660 -7.18 9.60 -15.40
N ARG A 661 -8.46 9.24 -15.27
CA ARG A 661 -8.97 7.91 -15.56
C ARG A 661 -10.21 7.99 -16.41
N ILE A 662 -10.29 7.09 -17.38
CA ILE A 662 -11.50 6.85 -18.16
C ILE A 662 -11.76 5.36 -18.14
N ILE A 663 -12.93 4.96 -17.71
CA ILE A 663 -13.39 3.58 -17.65
C ILE A 663 -14.68 3.50 -18.45
N VAL A 664 -14.77 2.53 -19.33
CA VAL A 664 -15.93 2.28 -20.19
C VAL A 664 -16.21 0.81 -20.22
N ASP A 665 -17.45 0.42 -19.94
CA ASP A 665 -17.95 -0.94 -20.06
C ASP A 665 -19.18 -0.94 -20.97
N TYR A 666 -19.24 -1.92 -21.88
CA TYR A 666 -20.32 -2.05 -22.83
C TYR A 666 -20.80 -3.50 -22.92
N ASP A 667 -22.09 -3.69 -22.60
CA ASP A 667 -22.75 -4.98 -22.77
C ASP A 667 -23.15 -5.17 -24.24
N VAL A 668 -22.26 -5.79 -25.04
CA VAL A 668 -22.50 -6.08 -26.46
C VAL A 668 -23.75 -6.93 -26.62
N THR A 669 -23.94 -7.86 -25.70
CA THR A 669 -25.16 -8.65 -25.51
C THR A 669 -25.33 -8.92 -24.01
N PRO A 670 -26.49 -9.41 -23.53
CA PRO A 670 -26.65 -9.83 -22.13
C PRO A 670 -25.63 -10.89 -21.64
N ARG A 671 -24.89 -11.49 -22.56
CA ARG A 671 -23.87 -12.53 -22.27
C ARG A 671 -22.44 -12.08 -22.55
N TRP A 672 -22.24 -10.93 -23.14
CA TRP A 672 -20.90 -10.50 -23.55
C TRP A 672 -20.66 -9.04 -23.20
N ASN A 673 -19.80 -8.83 -22.24
CA ASN A 673 -19.29 -7.52 -21.81
C ASN A 673 -17.89 -7.26 -22.40
N VAL A 674 -17.60 -6.03 -22.78
CA VAL A 674 -16.28 -5.53 -23.14
C VAL A 674 -16.02 -4.23 -22.41
N GLY A 675 -14.83 -4.11 -21.83
CA GLY A 675 -14.40 -2.93 -21.09
C GLY A 675 -13.10 -2.36 -21.63
N ALA A 676 -12.94 -1.06 -21.51
CA ALA A 676 -11.71 -0.33 -21.79
C ALA A 676 -11.40 0.65 -20.66
N GLN A 677 -10.13 0.76 -20.34
CA GLN A 677 -9.65 1.64 -19.30
C GLN A 677 -8.46 2.44 -19.83
N MET A 678 -8.42 3.74 -19.51
CA MET A 678 -7.27 4.60 -19.67
C MET A 678 -6.84 5.13 -18.29
N LEU A 679 -5.56 5.03 -17.98
CA LEU A 679 -4.90 5.68 -16.87
C LEU A 679 -3.86 6.65 -17.42
N ALA A 680 -3.91 7.91 -17.03
CA ALA A 680 -2.96 8.94 -17.42
C ALA A 680 -2.39 9.63 -16.19
N SER A 681 -1.08 9.91 -16.21
CA SER A 681 -0.34 10.60 -15.14
C SER A 681 0.61 11.63 -15.74
N SER A 682 0.70 12.79 -15.10
CA SER A 682 1.77 13.74 -15.39
C SER A 682 3.12 13.22 -14.87
N GLY A 683 4.21 13.80 -15.34
CA GLY A 683 5.53 13.54 -14.78
C GLY A 683 5.66 14.00 -13.32
N SER A 684 6.62 13.39 -12.61
CA SER A 684 7.00 13.71 -11.23
C SER A 684 8.52 13.90 -11.12
N TYR A 685 8.96 14.46 -9.98
CA TYR A 685 10.37 14.47 -9.60
C TYR A 685 10.77 13.12 -9.00
N LEU A 686 12.06 12.79 -9.09
CA LEU A 686 12.65 11.63 -8.47
C LEU A 686 13.23 11.99 -7.08
N HIS A 687 13.41 11.01 -6.20
CA HIS A 687 14.26 11.16 -5.03
C HIS A 687 15.70 11.49 -5.46
N GLY A 688 16.44 12.24 -4.64
CA GLY A 688 17.70 12.88 -5.01
C GLY A 688 17.52 14.19 -5.79
N ASN A 689 16.25 14.59 -6.05
CA ASN A 689 15.91 15.89 -6.67
C ASN A 689 14.78 16.58 -5.88
N GLU A 690 14.87 16.54 -4.55
CA GLU A 690 13.89 17.14 -3.61
C GLU A 690 13.83 18.67 -3.79
N ASN A 691 14.93 19.32 -4.18
CA ASN A 691 14.99 20.75 -4.49
C ASN A 691 14.46 21.10 -5.89
N ASN A 692 14.07 20.10 -6.68
CA ASN A 692 13.51 20.25 -8.04
C ASN A 692 14.43 20.95 -9.05
N ALA A 693 15.72 21.09 -8.76
CA ALA A 693 16.66 21.92 -9.49
C ALA A 693 17.67 21.16 -10.34
N ASN A 694 17.72 19.82 -10.24
CA ASN A 694 18.65 19.00 -10.99
C ASN A 694 18.54 19.20 -12.51
N ARG A 695 19.70 19.24 -13.19
CA ARG A 695 19.82 19.35 -14.65
C ARG A 695 20.90 18.44 -15.19
N ALA A 696 20.51 17.52 -16.06
CA ALA A 696 21.45 16.64 -16.75
C ALA A 696 22.54 17.43 -17.49
N GLY A 697 23.79 17.02 -17.33
CA GLY A 697 24.95 17.61 -18.00
C GLY A 697 25.55 18.87 -17.34
N GLU A 698 24.98 19.37 -16.22
CA GLU A 698 25.58 20.42 -15.41
C GLU A 698 26.45 19.78 -14.31
N THR A 699 27.68 20.24 -14.11
CA THR A 699 28.61 19.71 -13.12
C THR A 699 28.40 20.37 -11.76
N ASN A 700 28.29 19.58 -10.70
CA ASN A 700 28.14 20.06 -9.33
C ASN A 700 29.48 20.49 -8.68
N ALA A 701 29.45 20.88 -7.40
CA ALA A 701 30.65 21.36 -6.70
C ALA A 701 31.67 20.25 -6.40
N GLN A 702 31.27 18.99 -6.37
CA GLN A 702 32.17 17.83 -6.25
C GLN A 702 32.87 17.47 -7.57
N GLY A 703 32.47 18.07 -8.69
CA GLY A 703 32.99 17.74 -10.02
C GLY A 703 32.16 16.66 -10.74
N THR A 704 31.09 16.20 -10.14
CA THR A 704 30.17 15.19 -10.68
C THR A 704 29.24 15.79 -11.73
N THR A 705 29.05 15.12 -12.86
CA THR A 705 28.15 15.54 -13.94
C THR A 705 27.04 14.51 -14.12
N PRO A 706 25.84 14.73 -13.57
CA PRO A 706 24.75 13.80 -13.71
C PRO A 706 24.24 13.72 -15.16
N LEU A 707 24.00 12.50 -15.62
CA LEU A 707 23.37 12.21 -16.91
C LEU A 707 21.84 12.22 -16.80
N GLY A 708 21.31 11.93 -15.60
CA GLY A 708 19.89 11.85 -15.31
C GLY A 708 19.22 13.22 -15.16
N THR A 709 17.96 13.31 -15.54
CA THR A 709 17.15 14.56 -15.42
C THR A 709 16.56 14.76 -14.02
N GLY A 710 16.58 13.74 -13.15
CA GLY A 710 15.89 13.74 -11.86
C GLY A 710 14.36 13.82 -11.99
N ARG A 711 13.78 13.32 -13.10
CA ARG A 711 12.34 13.37 -13.37
C ARG A 711 11.86 12.12 -14.11
N LEU A 712 10.65 11.69 -13.77
CA LEU A 712 9.88 10.74 -14.57
C LEU A 712 8.99 11.48 -15.58
N PRO A 713 8.95 11.05 -16.84
CA PRO A 713 8.01 11.60 -17.82
C PRO A 713 6.57 11.15 -17.52
N GLY A 714 5.59 11.97 -17.92
CA GLY A 714 4.18 11.58 -17.88
C GLY A 714 3.85 10.47 -18.87
N TYR A 715 2.79 9.72 -18.57
CA TYR A 715 2.35 8.60 -19.40
C TYR A 715 0.83 8.51 -19.52
N ALA A 716 0.37 7.72 -20.49
CA ALA A 716 -1.00 7.25 -20.61
C ALA A 716 -0.97 5.78 -21.03
N VAL A 717 -1.69 4.94 -20.31
CA VAL A 717 -1.78 3.48 -20.51
C VAL A 717 -3.22 3.09 -20.75
N PHE A 718 -3.42 2.17 -21.68
CA PHE A 718 -4.74 1.65 -22.07
C PHE A 718 -4.80 0.17 -21.79
N ASN A 719 -5.88 -0.25 -21.13
CA ASN A 719 -6.18 -1.64 -20.84
C ASN A 719 -7.52 -2.02 -21.50
N LEU A 720 -7.65 -3.27 -21.90
CA LEU A 720 -8.90 -3.84 -22.43
C LEU A 720 -9.25 -5.09 -21.61
N GLN A 721 -10.54 -5.32 -21.40
CA GLN A 721 -11.06 -6.51 -20.74
C GLN A 721 -12.32 -7.00 -21.44
N THR A 722 -12.62 -8.28 -21.30
CA THR A 722 -13.86 -8.85 -21.80
C THR A 722 -14.27 -10.04 -20.97
N THR A 723 -15.57 -10.19 -20.76
CA THR A 723 -16.19 -11.34 -20.08
C THR A 723 -17.34 -11.85 -20.93
N PHE A 724 -17.35 -13.18 -21.16
CA PHE A 724 -18.38 -13.88 -21.91
C PHE A 724 -19.04 -14.93 -21.01
N HIS A 725 -20.31 -14.72 -20.68
CA HIS A 725 -21.14 -15.65 -19.91
C HIS A 725 -21.60 -16.78 -20.85
N ALA A 726 -20.78 -17.83 -20.97
CA ALA A 726 -21.05 -18.96 -21.85
C ALA A 726 -22.30 -19.74 -21.43
N THR A 727 -22.47 -19.91 -20.11
CA THR A 727 -23.68 -20.43 -19.47
C THR A 727 -23.97 -19.64 -18.17
N ARG A 728 -25.04 -19.96 -17.46
CA ARG A 728 -25.29 -19.40 -16.13
C ARG A 728 -24.21 -19.75 -15.06
N HIS A 729 -23.40 -20.77 -15.35
CA HIS A 729 -22.38 -21.31 -14.42
C HIS A 729 -20.95 -21.17 -14.97
N LEU A 730 -20.76 -20.69 -16.21
CA LEU A 730 -19.45 -20.62 -16.84
C LEU A 730 -19.23 -19.28 -17.51
N ASP A 731 -18.22 -18.56 -17.01
CA ASP A 731 -17.70 -17.36 -17.61
C ASP A 731 -16.32 -17.61 -18.21
N LEU A 732 -16.09 -16.97 -19.36
CA LEU A 732 -14.76 -16.86 -19.97
C LEU A 732 -14.35 -15.40 -19.93
N PHE A 733 -13.16 -15.11 -19.46
CA PHE A 733 -12.67 -13.73 -19.40
C PHE A 733 -11.27 -13.62 -20.01
N ALA A 734 -10.95 -12.42 -20.48
CA ALA A 734 -9.60 -12.05 -20.91
C ALA A 734 -9.32 -10.59 -20.63
N ARG A 735 -8.05 -10.27 -20.38
CA ARG A 735 -7.55 -8.92 -20.18
C ARG A 735 -6.27 -8.70 -20.96
N ILE A 736 -6.13 -7.48 -21.48
CA ILE A 736 -4.90 -6.98 -22.11
C ILE A 736 -4.50 -5.73 -21.34
N ALA A 737 -3.41 -5.78 -20.60
CA ALA A 737 -2.81 -4.60 -19.98
C ALA A 737 -1.81 -3.95 -20.92
N ASN A 738 -1.69 -2.63 -20.86
CA ASN A 738 -0.77 -1.84 -21.65
C ASN A 738 -0.86 -2.18 -23.17
N VAL A 739 -2.06 -2.04 -23.72
CA VAL A 739 -2.41 -2.47 -25.12
C VAL A 739 -1.42 -1.95 -26.16
N PHE A 740 -0.92 -0.72 -26.00
CA PHE A 740 -0.02 -0.06 -26.94
C PHE A 740 1.46 -0.31 -26.63
N ASP A 741 1.77 -1.18 -25.65
CA ASP A 741 3.14 -1.48 -25.21
C ASP A 741 3.93 -0.22 -24.87
N ARG A 742 3.31 0.73 -24.16
CA ARG A 742 3.93 1.98 -23.75
C ARG A 742 5.03 1.69 -22.74
N GLU A 743 6.23 2.19 -22.97
CA GLU A 743 7.30 2.22 -21.96
C GLU A 743 7.08 3.41 -21.03
N TYR A 744 7.04 3.14 -19.73
CA TYR A 744 6.89 4.14 -18.67
C TYR A 744 7.45 3.58 -17.35
N ALA A 745 7.66 4.46 -16.38
CA ALA A 745 8.07 4.11 -15.03
C ALA A 745 7.23 4.90 -14.02
N THR A 746 7.11 4.37 -12.80
CA THR A 746 6.31 4.96 -11.73
C THR A 746 7.12 5.31 -10.48
N ALA A 747 8.34 4.76 -10.36
CA ALA A 747 9.28 5.02 -9.28
C ALA A 747 10.69 5.27 -9.81
N GLY A 748 11.55 5.79 -8.96
CA GLY A 748 12.98 5.94 -9.23
C GLY A 748 13.64 7.04 -8.40
N PHE A 749 14.95 7.12 -8.54
CA PHE A 749 15.81 8.07 -7.83
C PHE A 749 17.04 8.43 -8.69
N LEU A 750 17.67 9.55 -8.39
CA LEU A 750 19.01 9.88 -8.87
C LEU A 750 20.03 9.12 -8.05
N THR A 751 20.97 8.42 -8.69
CA THR A 751 21.95 7.61 -8.01
C THR A 751 23.24 7.43 -8.81
N THR A 752 24.23 6.90 -8.16
CA THR A 752 25.46 6.40 -8.75
C THR A 752 25.21 5.06 -9.45
N ASN A 753 25.73 4.89 -10.66
CA ASN A 753 25.62 3.67 -11.46
C ASN A 753 27.00 3.06 -11.71
N ALA A 754 27.25 1.92 -11.09
CA ALA A 754 28.48 1.12 -11.20
C ALA A 754 28.47 0.16 -12.41
N PHE A 755 27.43 0.18 -13.28
CA PHE A 755 27.33 -0.74 -14.40
C PHE A 755 27.45 -0.03 -15.76
N ASN A 756 27.99 -0.76 -16.73
CA ASN A 756 27.88 -0.40 -18.13
C ASN A 756 26.46 -0.65 -18.65
N PRO A 757 26.06 -0.09 -19.82
CA PRO A 757 24.74 -0.32 -20.40
C PRO A 757 24.40 -1.80 -20.62
N ASP A 758 25.40 -2.66 -20.88
CA ASP A 758 25.21 -4.11 -21.05
C ASP A 758 25.06 -4.87 -19.73
N GLY A 759 25.17 -4.18 -18.59
CA GLY A 759 25.02 -4.72 -17.23
C GLY A 759 26.33 -5.26 -16.65
N SER A 760 27.49 -5.11 -17.34
CA SER A 760 28.77 -5.46 -16.78
C SER A 760 29.23 -4.43 -15.73
N PHE A 761 29.81 -4.91 -14.64
CA PHE A 761 30.32 -4.08 -13.56
C PHE A 761 31.55 -3.25 -14.01
N LYS A 762 31.65 -2.01 -13.54
CA LYS A 762 32.79 -1.12 -13.69
C LYS A 762 33.69 -1.25 -12.45
N PRO A 763 34.86 -1.89 -12.57
CA PRO A 763 35.68 -2.19 -11.40
C PRO A 763 36.34 -0.96 -10.75
N ASP A 764 36.46 0.15 -11.47
CA ASP A 764 37.04 1.40 -10.99
C ASP A 764 35.89 2.36 -10.61
N PRO A 765 35.74 2.74 -9.32
CA PRO A 765 34.72 3.69 -8.89
C PRO A 765 34.77 5.04 -9.61
N ASP A 766 35.93 5.49 -10.08
CA ASP A 766 36.10 6.73 -10.86
C ASP A 766 35.37 6.67 -12.23
N ASP A 767 35.05 5.47 -12.74
CA ASP A 767 34.28 5.27 -13.97
C ASP A 767 32.77 5.22 -13.72
N TRP A 768 32.34 5.28 -12.46
CA TRP A 768 30.91 5.23 -12.13
C TRP A 768 30.21 6.51 -12.61
N THR A 769 28.96 6.37 -13.03
CA THR A 769 28.17 7.48 -13.60
C THR A 769 26.97 7.78 -12.72
N HIS A 770 26.50 9.03 -12.74
CA HIS A 770 25.33 9.46 -11.99
C HIS A 770 24.16 9.63 -12.95
N GLU A 771 23.09 8.88 -12.76
CA GLU A 771 21.94 8.90 -13.66
C GLU A 771 20.63 8.58 -12.93
N ASN A 772 19.51 8.63 -13.65
CA ASN A 772 18.26 8.13 -13.12
C ASN A 772 18.31 6.60 -13.03
N ALA A 773 18.01 6.04 -11.87
CA ALA A 773 17.54 4.66 -11.75
C ALA A 773 16.01 4.69 -11.66
N ILE A 774 15.33 3.90 -12.48
CA ILE A 774 13.86 3.89 -12.57
C ILE A 774 13.31 2.47 -12.49
N SER A 775 12.10 2.33 -11.93
CA SER A 775 11.34 1.08 -11.96
C SER A 775 10.42 1.06 -13.19
N PRO A 776 10.81 0.34 -14.25
CA PRO A 776 10.02 0.28 -15.47
C PRO A 776 8.79 -0.57 -15.25
N ALA A 777 7.64 -0.07 -15.65
CA ALA A 777 6.38 -0.80 -15.62
C ALA A 777 6.32 -1.92 -16.67
N ALA A 778 5.46 -2.91 -16.40
CA ALA A 778 5.33 -4.09 -17.25
C ALA A 778 4.96 -3.75 -18.71
N PRO A 779 5.56 -4.46 -19.70
CA PRO A 779 5.16 -4.34 -21.08
C PRO A 779 3.74 -4.86 -21.31
N ARG A 780 3.25 -4.81 -22.54
CA ARG A 780 1.95 -5.39 -22.87
C ARG A 780 1.86 -6.83 -22.39
N ALA A 781 0.83 -7.10 -21.57
CA ALA A 781 0.54 -8.40 -21.02
C ALA A 781 -0.87 -8.85 -21.38
N ILE A 782 -1.05 -10.15 -21.62
CA ILE A 782 -2.33 -10.77 -21.96
C ILE A 782 -2.53 -11.96 -21.04
N TRP A 783 -3.66 -12.02 -20.38
CA TRP A 783 -4.10 -13.20 -19.63
C TRP A 783 -5.59 -13.43 -19.80
N GLY A 784 -6.02 -14.64 -19.52
CA GLY A 784 -7.42 -15.00 -19.56
C GLY A 784 -7.68 -16.25 -18.76
N GLY A 785 -8.93 -16.52 -18.50
CA GLY A 785 -9.33 -17.62 -17.65
C GLY A 785 -10.76 -18.03 -17.82
N VAL A 786 -11.12 -18.97 -16.97
CA VAL A 786 -12.46 -19.53 -16.83
C VAL A 786 -12.91 -19.41 -15.40
N ARG A 787 -14.16 -19.05 -15.19
CA ARG A 787 -14.80 -18.95 -13.88
C ARG A 787 -16.05 -19.82 -13.88
N LEU A 788 -16.14 -20.71 -12.87
CA LEU A 788 -17.25 -21.61 -12.65
C LEU A 788 -18.00 -21.18 -11.39
N ARG A 789 -19.31 -20.98 -11.51
CA ARG A 789 -20.17 -20.67 -10.37
C ARG A 789 -21.17 -21.78 -10.14
N PHE A 790 -21.38 -22.10 -8.86
CA PHE A 790 -22.33 -23.11 -8.41
C PHE A 790 -23.19 -22.49 -7.31
N ASP A 791 -24.52 -22.65 -7.47
CA ASP A 791 -25.54 -22.18 -6.51
C ASP A 791 -25.53 -23.05 -5.25
#